data_b3a7d42b24df89ec8b3908d742f1dca9
#
_entry.id   b3a7d42b24df89ec8b3908d742f1dca9
#
_cell.length_a   1.000
_cell.length_b   1.000
_cell.length_c   1.000
_cell.angle_alpha   90.00
_cell.angle_beta   90.00
_cell.angle_gamma   90.00
#
_symmetry.space_group_name_H-M   'P 1'
#
loop_
_entity.id
_entity.type
_entity.pdbx_description
1 polymer ?
#
loop_
_entity_poly.entity_id
_entity_poly.type
_entity_poly.pdbx_seq_one_letter_code
_entity_poly.pdbx_strand_id
1 'polypeptide(L)'
;MRLIFEPSPIRAKRSVRSNWLVPMIATLIMLPTTLRANESRSETEVYDVVIYGGTAAGIVAAVQVEWLGGSAIVIEPGSRIGGLTTGGLGQTDIGNKAAIGGIAREFYQRISKYYQDPENWKWQTSEQYKSGGQSRTAEGESTMWTFEPSAALEVLQGFVDEHNVKVVYDERLDRTGSRRSGQVGAGVQIVDGKIHSIRTVKGNVYRGRMFIDATYEGDLFATAGISYTVGREANATYNETLSGVQTANARHHQLMPGVDPYVRKGDPDSGLLPGIDPTGPGEEGSADHRVQAYCFRVCLTDHPENRIPFFKPENYDPNLYELMLRNFEAGQSGFPVINSGMPNRKTDTNNRTGFSTDFIGQNYDYPEATDEERQQIIERHRTYQQGLFWTMANHPRVPENTRKIVSRWGTCKDEFEREDGWQQQLYIREARRLVGDEVMTQHHCQGRKVAEDPVGMAAYTMDSHNVQRYVDANGHARNEGDVQVGGFPPYPISYRSLLPKPNECTNLIVPVSLSASHMAFGSIRMEPVFMVLGQSSATAAIQAIRDKQPLHEIDYEKLREQLISDKQVLDWIPTLRPGFSIDPKKLSGVVLDDVGAERTGFNGAGYTVPKFVGHNYRHDGNVDKGKQHATYTLSAPKPGRYAVRLSYTANPNRASNVPVTIVRNNQPQTMAVNQRKKPGEDGFVTLVEDNFESGEITVTVSNEGTNGYVIIDAVHLKPIK
;
A
#
# COMPACT_ATOMS: atom_id res chain seq x y z
N MET A 1 21.85 -45.39 43.20
CA MET A 1 22.02 -44.97 44.61
C MET A 1 20.89 -43.95 44.85
N ARG A 2 19.88 -44.40 45.59
CA ARG A 2 18.68 -43.63 45.97
C ARG A 2 19.09 -42.61 47.02
N LEU A 3 18.47 -41.43 47.03
CA LEU A 3 18.01 -40.79 48.26
C LEU A 3 16.87 -39.80 47.94
N ILE A 4 15.74 -40.16 48.52
CA ILE A 4 14.44 -39.50 48.63
C ILE A 4 14.56 -38.47 49.78
N PHE A 5 13.89 -37.32 49.67
CA PHE A 5 13.40 -36.57 50.83
C PHE A 5 12.04 -35.92 50.52
N GLU A 6 11.05 -36.38 51.27
CA GLU A 6 9.68 -35.83 51.37
C GLU A 6 9.59 -34.78 52.51
N PRO A 7 8.47 -34.04 52.55
CA PRO A 7 8.32 -32.82 53.38
C PRO A 7 7.69 -33.05 54.74
N SER A 8 7.81 -32.09 55.63
CA SER A 8 7.09 -32.08 56.92
C SER A 8 6.34 -30.77 57.19
N PRO A 9 5.21 -30.86 57.92
CA PRO A 9 4.22 -29.75 58.03
C PRO A 9 4.34 -28.99 59.34
N ILE A 10 3.88 -27.73 59.39
CA ILE A 10 3.73 -26.98 60.63
C ILE A 10 2.29 -26.60 60.91
N ARG A 11 1.92 -26.91 62.12
CA ARG A 11 0.62 -26.92 62.82
C ARG A 11 -0.01 -25.52 63.03
N ALA A 12 -1.34 -25.59 63.03
CA ALA A 12 -2.26 -24.61 63.56
C ALA A 12 -2.19 -24.45 65.08
N LYS A 13 -2.52 -23.28 65.62
CA LYS A 13 -2.96 -23.09 66.99
C LYS A 13 -4.33 -22.40 67.02
N ARG A 14 -5.31 -23.14 67.58
CA ARG A 14 -6.61 -22.65 68.08
C ARG A 14 -6.42 -21.88 69.36
N SER A 15 -7.29 -20.87 69.63
CA SER A 15 -7.70 -20.52 70.98
C SER A 15 -9.18 -20.12 70.94
N VAL A 16 -9.89 -20.71 71.94
CA VAL A 16 -11.30 -20.72 72.23
C VAL A 16 -11.55 -19.77 73.39
N ARG A 17 -12.68 -19.07 73.41
CA ARG A 17 -13.55 -18.72 74.55
C ARG A 17 -14.55 -17.67 74.13
N SER A 18 -15.72 -17.68 74.41
CA SER A 18 -16.85 -18.30 75.16
C SER A 18 -17.93 -17.24 75.34
N ASN A 19 -19.15 -17.64 74.94
CA ASN A 19 -20.49 -17.23 75.33
C ASN A 19 -20.74 -15.94 76.17
N TRP A 20 -21.76 -15.22 75.78
CA TRP A 20 -22.98 -14.95 76.57
C TRP A 20 -24.14 -14.53 75.67
N LEU A 21 -25.29 -15.24 75.84
CA LEU A 21 -26.62 -15.00 75.27
C LEU A 21 -27.42 -13.96 76.09
N VAL A 22 -28.08 -13.00 75.40
CA VAL A 22 -29.28 -12.38 75.92
C VAL A 22 -30.23 -12.18 74.74
N PRO A 23 -31.51 -12.58 74.83
CA PRO A 23 -32.48 -12.37 73.75
C PRO A 23 -33.23 -11.05 73.95
N MET A 24 -33.29 -10.23 72.93
CA MET A 24 -34.22 -9.12 72.88
C MET A 24 -35.14 -9.27 71.67
N ILE A 25 -36.39 -9.46 71.93
CA ILE A 25 -37.48 -9.48 70.98
C ILE A 25 -37.64 -8.06 70.42
N ALA A 26 -37.53 -7.87 69.14
CA ALA A 26 -37.94 -6.65 68.48
C ALA A 26 -38.84 -6.97 67.27
N THR A 27 -39.99 -6.39 67.35
CA THR A 27 -41.13 -6.47 66.45
C THR A 27 -40.74 -6.03 65.02
N LEU A 28 -41.02 -6.90 64.07
CA LEU A 28 -40.76 -6.66 62.65
C LEU A 28 -41.88 -5.81 62.05
N ILE A 29 -41.62 -4.52 61.77
CA ILE A 29 -42.46 -3.69 60.91
C ILE A 29 -41.93 -3.88 59.48
N MET A 30 -42.65 -4.60 58.64
CA MET A 30 -42.41 -4.68 57.22
C MET A 30 -42.80 -3.36 56.53
N LEU A 31 -41.86 -2.55 56.16
CA LEU A 31 -42.02 -1.51 55.14
C LEU A 31 -41.63 -2.10 53.79
N PRO A 32 -42.41 -1.88 52.72
CA PRO A 32 -42.00 -2.35 51.40
C PRO A 32 -40.83 -1.50 50.90
N THR A 33 -39.62 -2.08 50.89
CA THR A 33 -38.49 -1.52 50.17
C THR A 33 -38.73 -1.73 48.67
N THR A 34 -39.20 -0.68 48.03
CA THR A 34 -39.08 -0.55 46.57
C THR A 34 -37.57 -0.49 46.28
N LEU A 35 -37.05 -1.60 45.77
CA LEU A 35 -35.78 -1.61 45.05
C LEU A 35 -35.90 -0.66 43.85
N ARG A 36 -35.52 0.61 44.04
CA ARG A 36 -35.10 1.43 42.91
C ARG A 36 -33.81 0.81 42.40
N ALA A 37 -33.92 0.09 41.30
CA ALA A 37 -32.78 -0.13 40.45
C ALA A 37 -32.18 1.26 40.13
N ASN A 38 -31.06 1.56 40.72
CA ASN A 38 -30.21 2.64 40.27
C ASN A 38 -29.67 2.20 38.91
N GLU A 39 -30.46 2.37 37.85
CA GLU A 39 -29.89 2.59 36.52
C GLU A 39 -29.12 3.91 36.61
N SER A 40 -27.84 3.82 36.92
CA SER A 40 -26.91 4.87 36.53
C SER A 40 -26.95 4.91 35.01
N ARG A 41 -27.82 5.72 34.43
CA ARG A 41 -27.60 6.27 33.11
C ARG A 41 -26.28 7.00 33.19
N SER A 42 -25.17 6.33 32.89
CA SER A 42 -23.97 7.01 32.42
C SER A 42 -24.44 7.81 31.21
N GLU A 43 -24.46 9.13 31.29
CA GLU A 43 -24.54 9.96 30.10
C GLU A 43 -23.49 9.40 29.16
N THR A 44 -23.91 8.83 28.02
CA THR A 44 -23.00 8.16 27.09
C THR A 44 -22.13 9.26 26.52
N GLU A 45 -20.86 9.23 26.85
CA GLU A 45 -19.85 10.20 26.39
C GLU A 45 -19.95 10.35 24.87
N VAL A 46 -20.00 11.59 24.38
CA VAL A 46 -20.05 11.91 22.95
C VAL A 46 -18.69 12.50 22.57
N TYR A 47 -17.98 11.79 21.70
CA TYR A 47 -16.68 12.23 21.18
C TYR A 47 -16.86 13.18 19.99
N ASP A 48 -15.90 14.05 19.77
CA ASP A 48 -15.86 14.82 18.54
C ASP A 48 -15.65 13.88 17.34
N VAL A 49 -14.71 12.94 17.47
CA VAL A 49 -14.43 11.96 16.41
C VAL A 49 -14.36 10.54 16.97
N VAL A 50 -15.17 9.65 16.41
CA VAL A 50 -15.09 8.19 16.63
C VAL A 50 -14.36 7.56 15.46
N ILE A 51 -13.25 6.88 15.74
CA ILE A 51 -12.38 6.25 14.74
C ILE A 51 -12.51 4.75 14.88
N TYR A 52 -12.99 4.08 13.83
CA TYR A 52 -13.06 2.63 13.77
C TYR A 52 -11.87 2.07 12.99
N GLY A 53 -11.03 1.27 13.68
CA GLY A 53 -9.77 0.73 13.21
C GLY A 53 -8.56 1.47 13.78
N GLY A 54 -7.80 0.81 14.66
CA GLY A 54 -6.56 1.29 15.25
C GLY A 54 -5.35 1.04 14.34
N THR A 55 -5.52 1.10 13.01
CA THR A 55 -4.42 1.08 12.03
C THR A 55 -3.49 2.27 12.25
N ALA A 56 -2.35 2.30 11.59
CA ALA A 56 -1.47 3.47 11.66
C ALA A 56 -2.19 4.77 11.26
N ALA A 57 -3.08 4.71 10.25
CA ALA A 57 -3.92 5.83 9.86
C ALA A 57 -4.89 6.25 10.95
N GLY A 58 -5.54 5.29 11.62
CA GLY A 58 -6.47 5.56 12.71
C GLY A 58 -5.80 6.19 13.94
N ILE A 59 -4.61 5.71 14.30
CA ILE A 59 -3.81 6.31 15.39
C ILE A 59 -3.38 7.73 15.04
N VAL A 60 -2.84 7.94 13.83
CA VAL A 60 -2.45 9.29 13.37
C VAL A 60 -3.66 10.23 13.33
N ALA A 61 -4.82 9.75 12.90
CA ALA A 61 -6.05 10.55 12.93
C ALA A 61 -6.44 10.96 14.36
N ALA A 62 -6.37 10.04 15.31
CA ALA A 62 -6.69 10.34 16.71
C ALA A 62 -5.71 11.37 17.31
N VAL A 63 -4.40 11.20 17.07
CA VAL A 63 -3.37 12.16 17.48
C VAL A 63 -3.65 13.55 16.92
N GLN A 64 -4.03 13.66 15.64
CA GLN A 64 -4.35 14.94 15.02
C GLN A 64 -5.61 15.57 15.62
N VAL A 65 -6.65 14.78 15.96
CA VAL A 65 -7.86 15.28 16.63
C VAL A 65 -7.51 15.91 17.98
N GLU A 66 -6.76 15.18 18.82
CA GLU A 66 -6.32 15.65 20.14
C GLU A 66 -5.39 16.89 20.00
N TRP A 67 -4.48 16.88 19.07
CA TRP A 67 -3.60 18.02 18.77
C TRP A 67 -4.37 19.28 18.42
N LEU A 68 -5.47 19.13 17.69
CA LEU A 68 -6.37 20.24 17.36
C LEU A 68 -7.35 20.60 18.51
N GLY A 69 -7.25 19.95 19.68
CA GLY A 69 -8.09 20.21 20.86
C GLY A 69 -9.50 19.63 20.78
N GLY A 70 -9.70 18.64 19.91
CA GLY A 70 -10.92 17.81 19.88
C GLY A 70 -10.77 16.59 20.79
N SER A 71 -11.83 15.79 20.93
CA SER A 71 -11.83 14.53 21.66
C SER A 71 -11.99 13.35 20.70
N ALA A 72 -11.07 12.36 20.79
CA ALA A 72 -11.08 11.16 19.96
C ALA A 72 -11.24 9.88 20.78
N ILE A 73 -11.84 8.86 20.18
CA ILE A 73 -11.76 7.48 20.63
C ILE A 73 -11.46 6.57 19.45
N VAL A 74 -10.45 5.72 19.61
CA VAL A 74 -10.12 4.67 18.65
C VAL A 74 -10.72 3.35 19.10
N ILE A 75 -11.48 2.72 18.21
CA ILE A 75 -12.12 1.43 18.44
C ILE A 75 -11.39 0.41 17.57
N GLU A 76 -10.54 -0.40 18.21
CA GLU A 76 -9.71 -1.40 17.54
C GLU A 76 -10.39 -2.77 17.61
N PRO A 77 -10.67 -3.39 16.44
CA PRO A 77 -11.27 -4.73 16.39
C PRO A 77 -10.40 -5.85 16.96
N GLY A 78 -9.08 -5.65 16.95
CA GLY A 78 -8.08 -6.58 17.45
C GLY A 78 -7.43 -6.16 18.76
N SER A 79 -6.32 -6.80 19.10
CA SER A 79 -5.59 -6.59 20.36
C SER A 79 -4.31 -5.73 20.19
N ARG A 80 -4.04 -5.20 18.97
CA ARG A 80 -2.80 -4.49 18.65
C ARG A 80 -3.07 -3.33 17.71
N ILE A 81 -2.54 -2.15 18.02
CA ILE A 81 -2.60 -0.97 17.16
C ILE A 81 -1.54 -0.99 16.05
N GLY A 82 -1.74 -0.15 15.04
CA GLY A 82 -0.82 0.10 13.96
C GLY A 82 -1.03 -0.78 12.72
N GLY A 83 -1.96 -1.73 12.76
CA GLY A 83 -2.29 -2.58 11.62
C GLY A 83 -1.06 -3.25 11.01
N LEU A 84 -0.86 -3.10 9.70
CA LEU A 84 0.29 -3.66 8.98
C LEU A 84 1.63 -3.04 9.39
N THR A 85 1.67 -1.75 9.72
CA THR A 85 2.89 -1.07 10.16
C THR A 85 3.54 -1.74 11.37
N THR A 86 2.73 -2.27 12.30
CA THR A 86 3.21 -3.05 13.45
C THR A 86 3.03 -4.54 13.27
N GLY A 87 2.43 -4.97 12.18
CA GLY A 87 2.05 -6.35 11.85
C GLY A 87 2.96 -7.04 10.84
N GLY A 88 4.25 -6.63 10.74
CA GLY A 88 5.24 -7.32 9.92
C GLY A 88 5.71 -6.56 8.69
N LEU A 89 5.02 -5.51 8.25
CA LEU A 89 5.44 -4.65 7.13
C LEU A 89 6.55 -3.68 7.58
N GLY A 90 7.73 -4.20 7.83
CA GLY A 90 8.86 -3.44 8.34
C GLY A 90 9.72 -2.76 7.28
N GLN A 91 9.61 -3.18 6.01
CA GLN A 91 10.14 -2.46 4.87
C GLN A 91 9.00 -1.87 4.07
N THR A 92 8.73 -0.59 4.29
CA THR A 92 7.57 0.10 3.73
C THR A 92 7.78 0.41 2.24
N ASP A 93 6.77 0.10 1.43
CA ASP A 93 6.67 0.57 0.05
C ASP A 93 6.21 2.02 0.04
N ILE A 94 6.96 2.92 -0.60
CA ILE A 94 6.75 4.37 -0.48
C ILE A 94 6.78 5.07 -1.83
N GLY A 95 7.68 4.66 -2.72
CA GLY A 95 8.05 5.43 -3.89
C GLY A 95 8.94 6.62 -3.52
N ASN A 96 8.45 7.84 -3.73
CA ASN A 96 9.20 9.05 -3.39
C ASN A 96 8.92 9.50 -1.95
N LYS A 97 9.89 9.32 -1.07
CA LYS A 97 9.80 9.66 0.37
C LYS A 97 9.54 11.14 0.66
N ALA A 98 9.94 12.03 -0.26
CA ALA A 98 9.70 13.46 -0.09
C ALA A 98 8.21 13.84 -0.23
N ALA A 99 7.38 12.94 -0.73
CA ALA A 99 5.93 13.12 -0.79
C ALA A 99 5.23 12.88 0.56
N ILE A 100 5.93 12.31 1.55
CA ILE A 100 5.38 12.00 2.86
C ILE A 100 5.73 13.12 3.84
N GLY A 101 4.71 13.81 4.35
CA GLY A 101 4.80 14.92 5.30
C GLY A 101 4.11 14.63 6.63
N GLY A 102 3.91 15.68 7.43
CA GLY A 102 3.13 15.67 8.67
C GLY A 102 3.55 14.63 9.71
N ILE A 103 2.58 14.11 10.45
CA ILE A 103 2.78 13.08 11.50
C ILE A 103 3.34 11.78 10.91
N ALA A 104 2.98 11.44 9.66
CA ALA A 104 3.56 10.29 8.99
C ALA A 104 5.09 10.41 8.89
N ARG A 105 5.61 11.57 8.47
CA ARG A 105 7.07 11.78 8.44
C ARG A 105 7.68 11.78 9.84
N GLU A 106 7.00 12.34 10.82
CA GLU A 106 7.44 12.32 12.22
C GLU A 106 7.57 10.88 12.75
N PHE A 107 6.65 9.98 12.40
CA PHE A 107 6.76 8.56 12.75
C PHE A 107 8.12 8.00 12.29
N TYR A 108 8.52 8.20 11.04
CA TYR A 108 9.81 7.70 10.53
C TYR A 108 11.02 8.42 11.13
N GLN A 109 10.85 9.66 11.60
CA GLN A 109 11.89 10.37 12.38
C GLN A 109 12.03 9.76 13.77
N ARG A 110 10.93 9.42 14.43
CA ARG A 110 10.93 8.74 15.74
C ARG A 110 11.51 7.32 15.64
N ILE A 111 11.24 6.59 14.55
CA ILE A 111 11.92 5.32 14.25
C ILE A 111 13.44 5.53 14.13
N SER A 112 13.88 6.57 13.42
CA SER A 112 15.32 6.89 13.34
C SER A 112 15.92 7.22 14.70
N LYS A 113 15.21 7.95 15.56
CA LYS A 113 15.62 8.26 16.92
C LYS A 113 15.68 7.01 17.81
N TYR A 114 14.70 6.10 17.69
CA TYR A 114 14.68 4.83 18.41
C TYR A 114 15.97 4.04 18.20
N TYR A 115 16.42 3.90 16.94
CA TYR A 115 17.65 3.18 16.62
C TYR A 115 18.95 3.97 16.85
N GLN A 116 18.89 5.20 17.37
CA GLN A 116 20.07 5.91 17.88
C GLN A 116 20.47 5.40 19.27
N ASP A 117 19.55 4.76 20.00
CA ASP A 117 19.85 4.13 21.28
C ASP A 117 20.53 2.77 21.04
N PRO A 118 21.77 2.57 21.56
CA PRO A 118 22.48 1.30 21.44
C PRO A 118 21.75 0.11 22.08
N GLU A 119 20.89 0.31 23.07
CA GLU A 119 20.13 -0.75 23.75
C GLU A 119 19.09 -1.41 22.84
N ASN A 120 18.67 -0.72 21.76
CA ASN A 120 17.74 -1.24 20.79
C ASN A 120 18.40 -2.15 19.73
N TRP A 121 19.71 -2.38 19.82
CA TRP A 121 20.46 -3.27 18.94
C TRP A 121 20.86 -4.55 19.68
N LYS A 122 19.93 -5.52 19.75
CA LYS A 122 20.12 -6.78 20.52
C LYS A 122 20.89 -7.86 19.76
N TRP A 123 20.62 -8.02 18.46
CA TRP A 123 21.12 -9.13 17.66
C TRP A 123 22.11 -8.73 16.58
N GLN A 124 22.39 -7.45 16.48
CA GLN A 124 23.26 -6.84 15.48
C GLN A 124 23.73 -5.48 16.03
N THR A 125 24.89 -4.99 15.61
CA THR A 125 25.26 -3.60 15.89
C THR A 125 24.73 -2.66 14.81
N SER A 126 24.58 -1.37 15.12
CA SER A 126 24.14 -0.36 14.14
C SER A 126 25.06 -0.28 12.92
N GLU A 127 26.39 -0.46 13.11
CA GLU A 127 27.39 -0.44 12.02
C GLU A 127 27.28 -1.65 11.09
N GLN A 128 26.77 -2.77 11.59
CA GLN A 128 26.55 -3.99 10.80
C GLN A 128 25.29 -3.90 9.96
N TYR A 129 24.33 -3.08 10.39
CA TYR A 129 23.08 -2.92 9.66
C TYR A 129 23.26 -2.08 8.41
N LYS A 130 22.76 -2.58 7.29
CA LYS A 130 22.74 -1.86 6.01
C LYS A 130 21.35 -1.89 5.43
N SER A 131 20.65 -0.78 5.53
CA SER A 131 19.39 -0.58 4.82
C SER A 131 19.59 -0.63 3.30
N GLY A 132 18.64 -1.19 2.59
CA GLY A 132 18.68 -1.33 1.14
C GLY A 132 17.33 -1.05 0.47
N GLY A 133 17.31 -1.08 -0.86
CA GLY A 133 16.10 -0.95 -1.65
C GLY A 133 15.39 0.39 -1.46
N GLN A 134 14.07 0.36 -1.47
CA GLN A 134 13.21 1.54 -1.32
C GLN A 134 13.36 2.23 0.04
N SER A 135 13.75 1.47 1.06
CA SER A 135 13.89 1.96 2.43
C SER A 135 15.22 2.66 2.71
N ARG A 136 16.15 2.69 1.74
CA ARG A 136 17.43 3.36 1.93
C ARG A 136 17.22 4.84 2.26
N THR A 137 17.78 5.29 3.38
CA THR A 137 17.88 6.70 3.75
C THR A 137 19.03 7.37 3.01
N ALA A 138 18.83 8.62 2.58
CA ALA A 138 19.93 9.44 2.08
C ALA A 138 20.83 9.88 3.25
N GLU A 139 22.12 10.14 2.97
CA GLU A 139 23.04 10.70 3.96
C GLU A 139 22.52 12.06 4.49
N GLY A 140 22.49 12.20 5.81
CA GLY A 140 21.97 13.40 6.48
C GLY A 140 20.44 13.46 6.61
N GLU A 141 19.70 12.45 6.18
CA GLU A 141 18.25 12.37 6.41
C GLU A 141 17.94 11.85 7.83
N SER A 142 17.02 12.53 8.52
CA SER A 142 16.61 12.19 9.90
C SER A 142 15.56 11.10 10.00
N THR A 143 15.17 10.46 8.88
CA THR A 143 14.15 9.42 8.84
C THR A 143 14.76 8.04 8.64
N MET A 144 14.10 7.01 9.19
CA MET A 144 14.43 5.60 8.93
C MET A 144 13.17 4.86 8.50
N TRP A 145 13.25 4.18 7.36
CA TRP A 145 12.10 3.59 6.65
C TRP A 145 12.05 2.06 6.72
N THR A 146 12.95 1.47 7.49
CA THR A 146 12.96 0.05 7.83
C THR A 146 13.03 -0.09 9.35
N PHE A 147 12.24 -0.99 9.89
CA PHE A 147 12.10 -1.14 11.33
C PHE A 147 11.52 -2.51 11.69
N GLU A 148 11.74 -2.89 12.94
CA GLU A 148 11.11 -4.08 13.54
C GLU A 148 9.66 -3.78 13.91
N PRO A 149 8.76 -4.79 13.87
CA PRO A 149 7.37 -4.62 14.29
C PRO A 149 7.21 -4.07 15.72
N SER A 150 8.05 -4.52 16.65
CA SER A 150 8.08 -4.04 18.03
C SER A 150 8.48 -2.56 18.14
N ALA A 151 9.49 -2.12 17.37
CA ALA A 151 9.90 -0.72 17.33
C ALA A 151 8.79 0.20 16.80
N ALA A 152 8.10 -0.25 15.74
CA ALA A 152 6.96 0.50 15.22
C ALA A 152 5.82 0.61 16.23
N LEU A 153 5.54 -0.47 16.97
CA LEU A 153 4.53 -0.47 18.02
C LEU A 153 4.88 0.50 19.15
N GLU A 154 6.14 0.48 19.62
CA GLU A 154 6.59 1.37 20.67
C GLU A 154 6.46 2.84 20.27
N VAL A 155 6.85 3.17 19.04
CA VAL A 155 6.72 4.55 18.53
C VAL A 155 5.24 4.97 18.42
N LEU A 156 4.35 4.11 17.93
CA LEU A 156 2.91 4.43 17.86
C LEU A 156 2.28 4.52 19.25
N GLN A 157 2.69 3.67 20.19
CA GLN A 157 2.23 3.76 21.58
C GLN A 157 2.71 5.07 22.20
N GLY A 158 3.94 5.50 21.91
CA GLY A 158 4.44 6.81 22.35
C GLY A 158 3.57 7.97 21.86
N PHE A 159 3.07 7.95 20.63
CA PHE A 159 2.10 8.94 20.16
C PHE A 159 0.78 8.87 20.93
N VAL A 160 0.26 7.68 21.18
CA VAL A 160 -0.98 7.47 21.95
C VAL A 160 -0.84 8.05 23.35
N ASP A 161 0.27 7.76 24.04
CA ASP A 161 0.53 8.18 25.41
C ASP A 161 0.76 9.69 25.52
N GLU A 162 1.56 10.28 24.64
CA GLU A 162 1.88 11.71 24.60
C GLU A 162 0.64 12.59 24.38
N HIS A 163 -0.31 12.11 23.57
CA HIS A 163 -1.54 12.84 23.23
C HIS A 163 -2.77 12.35 24.01
N ASN A 164 -2.61 11.43 24.95
CA ASN A 164 -3.70 10.86 25.76
C ASN A 164 -4.86 10.29 24.92
N VAL A 165 -4.52 9.69 23.78
CA VAL A 165 -5.52 9.10 22.87
C VAL A 165 -6.18 7.92 23.55
N LYS A 166 -7.52 7.92 23.60
CA LYS A 166 -8.30 6.81 24.14
C LYS A 166 -8.42 5.69 23.10
N VAL A 167 -7.88 4.52 23.41
CA VAL A 167 -7.97 3.32 22.56
C VAL A 167 -8.71 2.23 23.31
N VAL A 168 -9.68 1.59 22.66
CA VAL A 168 -10.36 0.39 23.16
C VAL A 168 -10.10 -0.77 22.21
N TYR A 169 -9.74 -1.91 22.77
CA TYR A 169 -9.29 -3.10 22.04
C TYR A 169 -10.34 -4.21 22.02
N ASP A 170 -10.22 -5.12 21.05
CA ASP A 170 -11.12 -6.27 20.91
C ASP A 170 -12.60 -5.85 20.75
N GLU A 171 -12.86 -4.71 20.13
CA GLU A 171 -14.17 -4.11 19.95
C GLU A 171 -14.60 -4.15 18.47
N ARG A 172 -15.15 -5.29 18.04
CA ARG A 172 -15.62 -5.48 16.67
C ARG A 172 -16.99 -4.86 16.46
N LEU A 173 -17.18 -4.16 15.36
CA LEU A 173 -18.46 -3.60 14.93
C LEU A 173 -19.49 -4.72 14.72
N ASP A 174 -20.70 -4.54 15.19
CA ASP A 174 -21.81 -5.44 14.90
C ASP A 174 -22.28 -5.27 13.45
N ARG A 175 -21.77 -6.11 12.57
CA ARG A 175 -22.09 -6.10 11.12
C ARG A 175 -23.33 -6.91 10.75
N THR A 176 -24.10 -7.36 11.74
CA THR A 176 -25.30 -8.17 11.51
C THR A 176 -26.30 -7.44 10.61
N GLY A 177 -26.74 -8.09 9.54
CA GLY A 177 -27.69 -7.52 8.56
C GLY A 177 -27.05 -6.73 7.42
N SER A 178 -25.77 -6.35 7.50
CA SER A 178 -25.06 -5.60 6.46
C SER A 178 -24.28 -6.54 5.54
N ARG A 179 -24.91 -7.05 4.50
CA ARG A 179 -24.26 -7.93 3.53
C ARG A 179 -24.21 -7.36 2.10
N ARG A 180 -24.75 -6.16 1.88
CA ARG A 180 -24.79 -5.51 0.55
C ARG A 180 -24.80 -4.01 0.70
N SER A 181 -24.21 -3.31 -0.26
CA SER A 181 -24.36 -1.86 -0.38
C SER A 181 -25.84 -1.43 -0.33
N GLY A 182 -26.14 -0.38 0.41
CA GLY A 182 -27.52 0.11 0.64
C GLY A 182 -28.26 -0.53 1.82
N GLN A 183 -27.65 -1.48 2.54
CA GLN A 183 -28.25 -2.09 3.73
C GLN A 183 -27.53 -1.63 5.00
N VAL A 184 -28.23 -0.96 5.89
CA VAL A 184 -27.70 -0.56 7.20
C VAL A 184 -27.70 -1.76 8.15
N GLY A 185 -26.52 -2.07 8.71
CA GLY A 185 -26.35 -3.13 9.70
C GLY A 185 -26.73 -2.70 11.09
N ALA A 186 -26.91 -3.68 11.97
CA ALA A 186 -27.37 -3.47 13.36
C ALA A 186 -26.41 -2.61 14.21
N GLY A 187 -25.12 -2.58 13.85
CA GLY A 187 -24.08 -1.85 14.56
C GLY A 187 -23.97 -0.36 14.23
N VAL A 188 -24.74 0.17 13.31
CA VAL A 188 -24.69 1.59 12.95
C VAL A 188 -26.06 2.24 13.12
N GLN A 189 -26.10 3.32 13.86
CA GLN A 189 -27.27 4.19 13.93
C GLN A 189 -27.05 5.38 13.01
N ILE A 190 -27.75 5.40 11.89
CA ILE A 190 -27.73 6.50 10.92
C ILE A 190 -29.13 7.12 10.82
N VAL A 191 -29.20 8.45 10.86
CA VAL A 191 -30.44 9.23 10.75
C VAL A 191 -30.14 10.46 9.89
N ASP A 192 -30.98 10.75 8.91
CA ASP A 192 -30.86 11.89 8.02
C ASP A 192 -29.44 12.01 7.37
N GLY A 193 -28.88 10.87 6.94
CA GLY A 193 -27.55 10.82 6.33
C GLY A 193 -26.39 11.12 7.29
N LYS A 194 -26.61 10.98 8.62
CA LYS A 194 -25.56 11.15 9.64
C LYS A 194 -25.48 9.94 10.55
N ILE A 195 -24.28 9.43 10.75
CA ILE A 195 -24.00 8.42 11.76
C ILE A 195 -24.03 9.10 13.14
N HIS A 196 -24.79 8.55 14.07
CA HIS A 196 -24.89 9.02 15.46
C HIS A 196 -24.10 8.15 16.43
N SER A 197 -24.05 6.87 16.17
CA SER A 197 -23.30 5.93 17.00
C SER A 197 -22.96 4.66 16.23
N ILE A 198 -21.94 3.98 16.73
CA ILE A 198 -21.62 2.61 16.36
C ILE A 198 -21.76 1.71 17.59
N ARG A 199 -22.20 0.47 17.38
CA ARG A 199 -22.33 -0.57 18.40
C ARG A 199 -21.45 -1.77 18.02
N THR A 200 -20.73 -2.28 19.00
CA THR A 200 -19.90 -3.47 18.83
C THR A 200 -20.66 -4.75 19.16
N VAL A 201 -20.11 -5.91 18.77
CA VAL A 201 -20.67 -7.23 19.09
C VAL A 201 -20.74 -7.49 20.60
N LYS A 202 -19.94 -6.80 21.42
CA LYS A 202 -20.02 -6.83 22.88
C LYS A 202 -21.17 -5.99 23.46
N GLY A 203 -21.86 -5.23 22.60
CA GLY A 203 -22.95 -4.35 22.97
C GLY A 203 -22.56 -2.94 23.41
N ASN A 204 -21.27 -2.60 23.41
CA ASN A 204 -20.80 -1.26 23.72
C ASN A 204 -21.21 -0.29 22.60
N VAL A 205 -21.61 0.93 22.97
CA VAL A 205 -22.06 1.96 22.04
C VAL A 205 -21.18 3.19 22.16
N TYR A 206 -20.64 3.63 21.00
CA TYR A 206 -19.78 4.79 20.88
C TYR A 206 -20.48 5.87 20.06
N ARG A 207 -20.62 7.07 20.63
CA ARG A 207 -21.31 8.21 20.01
C ARG A 207 -20.31 9.25 19.57
N GLY A 208 -20.49 9.81 18.38
CA GLY A 208 -19.62 10.84 17.84
C GLY A 208 -20.34 11.88 17.00
N ARG A 209 -19.68 13.02 16.82
CA ARG A 209 -20.12 14.05 15.88
C ARG A 209 -19.67 13.72 14.46
N MET A 210 -18.42 13.24 14.33
CA MET A 210 -17.80 12.76 13.10
C MET A 210 -17.28 11.34 13.29
N PHE A 211 -17.16 10.59 12.18
CA PHE A 211 -16.68 9.23 12.16
C PHE A 211 -15.55 9.06 11.13
N ILE A 212 -14.58 8.22 11.44
CA ILE A 212 -13.52 7.82 10.51
C ILE A 212 -13.48 6.30 10.42
N ASP A 213 -13.60 5.74 9.21
CA ASP A 213 -13.33 4.32 8.95
C ASP A 213 -11.86 4.17 8.53
N ALA A 214 -11.03 3.74 9.45
CA ALA A 214 -9.61 3.52 9.22
C ALA A 214 -9.25 2.03 9.07
N THR A 215 -10.23 1.17 8.77
CA THR A 215 -10.01 -0.27 8.55
C THR A 215 -9.59 -0.56 7.11
N TYR A 216 -8.87 -1.67 6.90
CA TYR A 216 -8.53 -2.17 5.57
C TYR A 216 -9.74 -2.77 4.85
N GLU A 217 -10.74 -3.21 5.60
CA GLU A 217 -11.94 -3.88 5.13
C GLU A 217 -13.07 -2.93 4.73
N GLY A 218 -13.06 -1.71 5.26
CA GLY A 218 -14.16 -0.77 5.08
C GLY A 218 -15.45 -1.20 5.77
N ASP A 219 -15.33 -1.73 6.99
CA ASP A 219 -16.46 -2.34 7.69
C ASP A 219 -17.47 -1.31 8.18
N LEU A 220 -17.03 -0.11 8.58
CA LEU A 220 -17.93 0.91 9.09
C LEU A 220 -18.82 1.49 7.98
N PHE A 221 -18.24 1.92 6.87
CA PHE A 221 -19.06 2.50 5.79
C PHE A 221 -19.98 1.44 5.15
N ALA A 222 -19.50 0.19 5.01
CA ALA A 222 -20.33 -0.89 4.51
C ALA A 222 -21.51 -1.18 5.45
N THR A 223 -21.28 -1.19 6.78
CA THR A 223 -22.33 -1.39 7.79
C THR A 223 -23.28 -0.21 7.85
N ALA A 224 -22.83 1.00 7.51
CA ALA A 224 -23.68 2.18 7.36
C ALA A 224 -24.54 2.17 6.07
N GLY A 225 -24.38 1.17 5.22
CA GLY A 225 -25.13 1.04 3.96
C GLY A 225 -24.62 1.95 2.83
N ILE A 226 -23.41 2.50 2.96
CA ILE A 226 -22.78 3.38 1.99
C ILE A 226 -22.29 2.58 0.78
N SER A 227 -22.30 3.19 -0.40
CA SER A 227 -21.90 2.55 -1.66
C SER A 227 -20.41 2.18 -1.68
N TYR A 228 -20.13 0.96 -2.12
CA TYR A 228 -18.78 0.44 -2.29
C TYR A 228 -18.70 -0.57 -3.45
N THR A 229 -17.47 -0.90 -3.82
CA THR A 229 -17.16 -1.96 -4.79
C THR A 229 -16.20 -2.98 -4.18
N VAL A 230 -16.25 -4.21 -4.70
CA VAL A 230 -15.31 -5.31 -4.40
C VAL A 230 -14.84 -5.90 -5.73
N GLY A 231 -13.59 -6.30 -5.80
CA GLY A 231 -13.02 -6.87 -7.01
C GLY A 231 -12.51 -5.79 -7.99
N ARG A 232 -12.45 -6.15 -9.27
CA ARG A 232 -11.86 -5.30 -10.31
C ARG A 232 -12.94 -4.73 -11.21
N GLU A 233 -12.92 -3.43 -11.43
CA GLU A 233 -13.77 -2.77 -12.43
C GLU A 233 -13.29 -3.10 -13.85
N ALA A 234 -14.21 -3.12 -14.80
CA ALA A 234 -13.83 -3.18 -16.21
C ALA A 234 -13.03 -1.94 -16.62
N ASN A 235 -12.10 -2.09 -17.55
CA ASN A 235 -11.39 -0.95 -18.15
C ASN A 235 -12.34 0.16 -18.63
N ALA A 236 -13.49 -0.20 -19.16
CA ALA A 236 -14.50 0.74 -19.67
C ALA A 236 -15.15 1.59 -18.57
N THR A 237 -15.16 1.15 -17.31
CA THR A 237 -15.85 1.84 -16.21
C THR A 237 -15.29 3.24 -15.98
N TYR A 238 -13.96 3.37 -15.99
CA TYR A 238 -13.24 4.64 -15.78
C TYR A 238 -12.34 5.01 -16.98
N ASN A 239 -12.56 4.37 -18.13
CA ASN A 239 -11.72 4.52 -19.32
C ASN A 239 -10.25 4.21 -19.04
N GLU A 240 -9.99 3.20 -18.21
CA GLU A 240 -8.67 2.71 -17.86
C GLU A 240 -8.16 1.66 -18.87
N THR A 241 -6.92 1.23 -18.72
CA THR A 241 -6.30 0.22 -19.61
C THR A 241 -5.62 -0.91 -18.84
N LEU A 242 -5.54 -0.80 -17.52
CA LEU A 242 -4.80 -1.71 -16.65
C LEU A 242 -5.68 -2.38 -15.60
N SER A 243 -6.98 -2.04 -15.54
CA SER A 243 -7.96 -2.64 -14.63
C SER A 243 -8.61 -3.89 -15.23
N GLY A 244 -9.43 -4.57 -14.42
CA GLY A 244 -10.10 -5.81 -14.83
C GLY A 244 -9.14 -6.98 -15.02
N VAL A 245 -9.56 -7.96 -15.79
CA VAL A 245 -8.72 -9.12 -16.16
C VAL A 245 -7.52 -8.68 -16.97
N GLN A 246 -6.31 -9.11 -16.60
CA GLN A 246 -5.04 -8.65 -17.18
C GLN A 246 -4.10 -9.80 -17.47
N THR A 247 -4.33 -10.57 -18.52
CA THR A 247 -3.45 -11.67 -18.91
C THR A 247 -2.21 -11.20 -19.66
N ALA A 248 -2.35 -10.18 -20.51
CA ALA A 248 -1.27 -9.64 -21.33
C ALA A 248 -0.26 -8.84 -20.51
N ASN A 249 -0.71 -8.14 -19.47
CA ASN A 249 0.12 -7.31 -18.60
C ASN A 249 0.66 -8.04 -17.37
N ALA A 250 0.12 -9.22 -17.01
CA ALA A 250 0.60 -10.06 -15.91
C ALA A 250 1.90 -10.76 -16.27
N ARG A 251 3.01 -10.03 -16.26
CA ARG A 251 4.33 -10.51 -16.65
C ARG A 251 5.22 -10.86 -15.46
N HIS A 252 4.94 -10.30 -14.31
CA HIS A 252 5.68 -10.52 -13.06
C HIS A 252 5.19 -11.77 -12.36
N HIS A 253 5.99 -12.31 -11.48
CA HIS A 253 5.66 -13.43 -10.59
C HIS A 253 4.94 -14.60 -11.29
N GLN A 254 5.48 -15.02 -12.45
CA GLN A 254 4.97 -16.15 -13.21
C GLN A 254 5.65 -17.47 -12.80
N LEU A 255 4.94 -18.57 -12.94
CA LEU A 255 5.52 -19.91 -12.88
C LEU A 255 6.51 -20.11 -14.05
N MET A 256 7.47 -20.99 -13.87
CA MET A 256 8.37 -21.40 -14.93
C MET A 256 7.58 -21.98 -16.11
N PRO A 257 8.04 -21.77 -17.35
CA PRO A 257 7.36 -22.35 -18.52
C PRO A 257 7.24 -23.87 -18.42
N GLY A 258 6.08 -24.42 -18.80
CA GLY A 258 5.84 -25.85 -18.82
C GLY A 258 5.40 -26.46 -17.49
N VAL A 259 5.13 -25.68 -16.47
CA VAL A 259 4.58 -26.21 -15.20
C VAL A 259 3.17 -26.74 -15.44
N ASP A 260 3.04 -28.05 -15.25
CA ASP A 260 1.82 -28.82 -15.46
C ASP A 260 0.80 -28.58 -14.34
N PRO A 261 -0.47 -28.28 -14.66
CA PRO A 261 -1.50 -27.89 -13.68
C PRO A 261 -2.31 -29.06 -13.09
N TYR A 262 -2.19 -30.27 -13.65
CA TYR A 262 -3.10 -31.37 -13.36
C TYR A 262 -2.64 -32.24 -12.17
N VAL A 263 -3.57 -32.90 -11.46
CA VAL A 263 -3.25 -33.79 -10.34
C VAL A 263 -2.26 -34.88 -10.77
N ARG A 264 -2.59 -35.61 -11.86
CA ARG A 264 -1.61 -36.48 -12.54
C ARG A 264 -0.99 -35.71 -13.70
N LYS A 265 0.33 -35.54 -13.65
CA LYS A 265 1.08 -34.80 -14.66
C LYS A 265 0.78 -35.31 -16.08
N GLY A 266 0.37 -34.39 -16.97
CA GLY A 266 0.04 -34.66 -18.38
C GLY A 266 -1.36 -35.25 -18.58
N ASP A 267 -2.19 -35.35 -17.56
CA ASP A 267 -3.53 -35.95 -17.62
C ASP A 267 -4.62 -34.95 -17.18
N PRO A 268 -5.25 -34.25 -18.14
CA PRO A 268 -6.32 -33.30 -17.85
C PRO A 268 -7.54 -33.93 -17.14
N ASP A 269 -7.83 -35.21 -17.40
CA ASP A 269 -8.97 -35.91 -16.79
C ASP A 269 -8.76 -36.20 -15.30
N SER A 270 -7.54 -36.04 -14.80
CA SER A 270 -7.24 -36.18 -13.38
C SER A 270 -7.69 -35.01 -12.51
N GLY A 271 -8.16 -33.92 -13.11
CA GLY A 271 -8.53 -32.68 -12.44
C GLY A 271 -7.34 -31.76 -12.17
N LEU A 272 -7.63 -30.56 -11.66
CA LEU A 272 -6.66 -29.49 -11.42
C LEU A 272 -6.09 -29.59 -10.01
N LEU A 273 -4.82 -29.20 -9.88
CA LEU A 273 -4.19 -29.00 -8.58
C LEU A 273 -4.86 -27.85 -7.80
N PRO A 274 -4.79 -27.89 -6.45
CA PRO A 274 -5.36 -26.82 -5.63
C PRO A 274 -4.83 -25.44 -6.00
N GLY A 275 -5.73 -24.44 -5.98
CA GLY A 275 -5.42 -23.04 -6.26
C GLY A 275 -5.39 -22.68 -7.75
N ILE A 276 -5.80 -23.59 -8.64
CA ILE A 276 -6.01 -23.31 -10.06
C ILE A 276 -7.51 -23.10 -10.30
N ASP A 277 -7.86 -21.96 -10.91
CA ASP A 277 -9.22 -21.62 -11.28
C ASP A 277 -9.64 -22.45 -12.53
N PRO A 278 -10.69 -23.27 -12.44
CA PRO A 278 -11.14 -24.10 -13.54
C PRO A 278 -11.87 -23.30 -14.65
N THR A 279 -12.31 -22.07 -14.36
CA THR A 279 -13.07 -21.24 -15.29
C THR A 279 -12.20 -20.41 -16.24
N GLY A 280 -10.88 -20.36 -15.96
CA GLY A 280 -9.94 -19.57 -16.72
C GLY A 280 -9.96 -18.08 -16.36
N PRO A 281 -9.13 -17.26 -17.07
CA PRO A 281 -8.90 -15.87 -16.66
C PRO A 281 -10.10 -14.95 -16.92
N GLY A 282 -10.99 -15.27 -17.85
CA GLY A 282 -12.02 -14.36 -18.34
C GLY A 282 -11.56 -13.55 -19.56
N GLU A 283 -12.37 -12.57 -19.96
CA GLU A 283 -12.08 -11.68 -21.08
C GLU A 283 -11.18 -10.52 -20.63
N GLU A 284 -10.15 -10.20 -21.43
CA GLU A 284 -9.20 -9.12 -21.14
C GLU A 284 -9.88 -7.78 -20.90
N GLY A 285 -9.58 -7.13 -19.79
CA GLY A 285 -10.17 -5.84 -19.38
C GLY A 285 -11.59 -5.91 -18.86
N SER A 286 -12.20 -7.08 -18.74
CA SER A 286 -13.53 -7.24 -18.13
C SER A 286 -13.47 -7.16 -16.60
N ALA A 287 -14.59 -6.73 -15.99
CA ALA A 287 -14.72 -6.72 -14.54
C ALA A 287 -14.86 -8.13 -13.97
N ASP A 288 -14.42 -8.30 -12.71
CA ASP A 288 -14.72 -9.50 -11.93
C ASP A 288 -14.77 -9.18 -10.41
N HIS A 289 -15.21 -10.16 -9.61
CA HIS A 289 -15.31 -10.06 -8.16
C HIS A 289 -14.02 -10.39 -7.43
N ARG A 290 -12.98 -10.77 -8.15
CA ARG A 290 -11.73 -11.26 -7.59
C ARG A 290 -10.90 -10.12 -7.02
N VAL A 291 -10.26 -10.37 -5.88
CA VAL A 291 -9.33 -9.42 -5.22
C VAL A 291 -7.92 -9.96 -5.22
N GLN A 292 -6.95 -9.07 -5.11
CA GLN A 292 -5.52 -9.40 -5.02
C GLN A 292 -5.26 -10.40 -3.90
N ALA A 293 -4.34 -11.35 -4.12
CA ALA A 293 -3.99 -12.36 -3.14
C ALA A 293 -3.47 -11.74 -1.84
N TYR A 294 -3.83 -12.37 -0.72
CA TYR A 294 -3.33 -12.02 0.62
C TYR A 294 -2.18 -12.91 1.04
N CYS A 295 -1.41 -12.41 2.00
CA CYS A 295 -0.36 -13.18 2.69
C CYS A 295 -0.12 -12.58 4.07
N PHE A 296 0.71 -13.23 4.88
CA PHE A 296 1.32 -12.59 6.04
C PHE A 296 2.70 -12.02 5.66
N ARG A 297 3.00 -10.81 6.10
CA ARG A 297 4.34 -10.20 6.03
C ARG A 297 5.15 -10.72 7.23
N VAL A 298 5.78 -11.90 7.07
CA VAL A 298 6.39 -12.61 8.20
C VAL A 298 7.74 -11.98 8.57
N CYS A 299 7.91 -11.66 9.85
CA CYS A 299 9.18 -11.25 10.39
C CYS A 299 10.05 -12.49 10.66
N LEU A 300 11.09 -12.67 9.87
CA LEU A 300 12.03 -13.77 10.01
C LEU A 300 13.38 -13.31 10.56
N THR A 301 14.11 -14.22 11.20
CA THR A 301 15.50 -14.03 11.61
C THR A 301 16.37 -15.25 11.28
N ASP A 302 17.66 -15.00 11.02
CA ASP A 302 18.67 -16.05 10.92
C ASP A 302 19.58 -16.10 12.17
N HIS A 303 19.29 -15.29 13.21
CA HIS A 303 20.06 -15.32 14.45
C HIS A 303 19.71 -16.54 15.30
N PRO A 304 20.66 -17.45 15.61
CA PRO A 304 20.34 -18.75 16.21
C PRO A 304 19.61 -18.66 17.57
N GLU A 305 19.92 -17.65 18.39
CA GLU A 305 19.30 -17.48 19.69
C GLU A 305 17.90 -16.89 19.64
N ASN A 306 17.62 -16.09 18.59
CA ASN A 306 16.31 -15.45 18.41
C ASN A 306 15.36 -16.27 17.52
N ARG A 307 15.87 -17.27 16.79
CA ARG A 307 15.12 -18.00 15.79
C ARG A 307 14.23 -19.11 16.38
N ILE A 308 12.97 -19.17 15.93
CA ILE A 308 12.08 -20.33 16.05
C ILE A 308 12.10 -21.04 14.68
N PRO A 309 12.63 -22.26 14.56
CA PRO A 309 12.66 -22.99 13.29
C PRO A 309 11.26 -23.25 12.74
N PHE A 310 11.13 -23.29 11.41
CA PHE A 310 9.85 -23.63 10.77
C PHE A 310 9.39 -25.04 11.16
N PHE A 311 8.16 -25.15 11.61
CA PHE A 311 7.52 -26.42 11.97
C PHE A 311 6.45 -26.79 10.93
N LYS A 312 6.12 -28.08 10.89
CA LYS A 312 5.04 -28.58 10.05
C LYS A 312 3.70 -28.27 10.73
N PRO A 313 2.81 -27.48 10.12
CA PRO A 313 1.51 -27.21 10.73
C PRO A 313 0.66 -28.48 10.84
N GLU A 314 -0.21 -28.54 11.82
CA GLU A 314 -1.05 -29.73 12.10
C GLU A 314 -1.93 -30.11 10.89
N ASN A 315 -2.54 -29.12 10.24
CA ASN A 315 -3.42 -29.30 9.08
C ASN A 315 -2.67 -29.20 7.74
N TYR A 316 -1.42 -29.69 7.69
CA TYR A 316 -0.60 -29.63 6.49
C TYR A 316 -1.16 -30.55 5.39
N ASP A 317 -1.50 -29.95 4.23
CA ASP A 317 -1.86 -30.66 3.00
C ASP A 317 -0.71 -30.57 1.98
N PRO A 318 -0.04 -31.69 1.64
CA PRO A 318 1.05 -31.69 0.65
C PRO A 318 0.60 -31.29 -0.75
N ASN A 319 -0.68 -31.47 -1.12
CA ASN A 319 -1.19 -31.16 -2.45
C ASN A 319 -1.15 -29.65 -2.72
N LEU A 320 -1.27 -28.81 -1.69
CA LEU A 320 -1.16 -27.36 -1.82
C LEU A 320 0.20 -26.89 -2.37
N TYR A 321 1.24 -27.73 -2.22
CA TYR A 321 2.63 -27.37 -2.62
C TYR A 321 3.11 -28.10 -3.87
N GLU A 322 2.29 -28.96 -4.48
CA GLU A 322 2.69 -29.74 -5.66
C GLU A 322 3.10 -28.83 -6.84
N LEU A 323 2.34 -27.74 -7.10
CA LEU A 323 2.73 -26.75 -8.11
C LEU A 323 4.09 -26.10 -7.82
N MET A 324 4.40 -25.80 -6.55
CA MET A 324 5.70 -25.28 -6.15
C MET A 324 6.81 -26.28 -6.46
N LEU A 325 6.60 -27.56 -6.13
CA LEU A 325 7.58 -28.61 -6.39
C LEU A 325 7.83 -28.77 -7.89
N ARG A 326 6.77 -28.75 -8.71
CA ARG A 326 6.90 -28.77 -10.18
C ARG A 326 7.57 -27.50 -10.72
N ASN A 327 7.37 -26.36 -10.09
CA ASN A 327 8.04 -25.12 -10.46
C ASN A 327 9.55 -25.19 -10.19
N PHE A 328 9.99 -25.82 -9.09
CA PHE A 328 11.39 -26.11 -8.83
C PHE A 328 11.98 -27.08 -9.87
N GLU A 329 11.25 -28.15 -10.20
CA GLU A 329 11.66 -29.13 -11.23
C GLU A 329 11.78 -28.49 -12.61
N ALA A 330 10.99 -27.44 -12.91
CA ALA A 330 11.04 -26.66 -14.12
C ALA A 330 12.18 -25.60 -14.14
N GLY A 331 13.00 -25.52 -13.06
CA GLY A 331 14.18 -24.67 -13.01
C GLY A 331 14.11 -23.46 -12.09
N GLN A 332 13.03 -23.27 -11.34
CA GLN A 332 13.00 -22.25 -10.28
C GLN A 332 14.10 -22.55 -9.25
N SER A 333 14.80 -21.51 -8.81
CA SER A 333 15.90 -21.62 -7.85
C SER A 333 15.91 -20.51 -6.83
N GLY A 334 16.72 -20.62 -5.78
CA GLY A 334 16.88 -19.63 -4.73
C GLY A 334 15.75 -19.62 -3.71
N PHE A 335 15.68 -18.57 -2.90
CA PHE A 335 14.58 -18.35 -1.95
C PHE A 335 13.42 -17.67 -2.71
N PRO A 336 12.27 -18.34 -2.89
CA PRO A 336 11.18 -17.83 -3.75
C PRO A 336 10.30 -16.80 -3.04
N VAL A 337 10.87 -16.01 -2.16
CA VAL A 337 10.26 -14.87 -1.50
C VAL A 337 11.24 -13.71 -1.45
N ILE A 338 10.75 -12.48 -1.40
CA ILE A 338 11.55 -11.32 -1.02
C ILE A 338 11.76 -11.41 0.49
N ASN A 339 13.01 -11.26 0.93
CA ASN A 339 13.36 -11.30 2.34
C ASN A 339 14.21 -10.05 2.64
N SER A 340 13.53 -8.94 2.90
CA SER A 340 14.14 -7.63 3.03
C SER A 340 14.70 -7.42 4.44
N GLY A 341 15.98 -7.01 4.52
CA GLY A 341 16.65 -6.81 5.80
C GLY A 341 16.11 -5.64 6.61
N MET A 342 15.82 -5.90 7.87
CA MET A 342 15.46 -4.95 8.92
C MET A 342 16.55 -4.96 10.01
N PRO A 343 16.53 -4.02 10.97
CA PRO A 343 17.42 -4.05 12.12
C PRO A 343 17.41 -5.39 12.87
N ASN A 344 18.46 -5.65 13.64
CA ASN A 344 18.58 -6.83 14.48
C ASN A 344 18.53 -8.18 13.74
N ARG A 345 19.03 -8.23 12.48
CA ARG A 345 19.02 -9.43 11.63
C ARG A 345 17.61 -9.99 11.42
N LYS A 346 16.61 -9.13 11.50
CA LYS A 346 15.24 -9.45 11.14
C LYS A 346 14.94 -9.11 9.69
N THR A 347 13.83 -9.60 9.17
CA THR A 347 13.43 -9.36 7.79
C THR A 347 11.94 -9.17 7.68
N ASP A 348 11.53 -8.41 6.68
CA ASP A 348 10.18 -8.39 6.17
C ASP A 348 10.09 -9.32 4.96
N THR A 349 9.20 -10.31 5.04
CA THR A 349 9.07 -11.35 4.03
C THR A 349 7.84 -11.13 3.15
N ASN A 350 8.05 -10.94 1.84
CA ASN A 350 7.00 -10.70 0.86
C ASN A 350 7.01 -11.74 -0.27
N ASN A 351 5.97 -11.75 -1.09
CA ASN A 351 5.86 -12.63 -2.25
C ASN A 351 6.97 -12.37 -3.28
N ARG A 352 7.35 -13.41 -3.98
CA ARG A 352 8.22 -13.39 -5.15
C ARG A 352 8.01 -14.66 -5.97
N THR A 353 8.21 -14.61 -7.28
CA THR A 353 8.03 -15.75 -8.19
C THR A 353 6.57 -16.22 -8.33
N GLY A 354 6.34 -17.23 -9.17
CA GLY A 354 4.99 -17.71 -9.51
C GLY A 354 4.27 -18.48 -8.41
N PHE A 355 5.04 -19.02 -7.44
CA PHE A 355 4.50 -19.69 -6.27
C PHE A 355 5.25 -19.18 -5.03
N SER A 356 4.55 -18.52 -4.13
CA SER A 356 5.16 -17.80 -3.00
C SER A 356 4.20 -17.68 -1.81
N THR A 357 4.40 -16.64 -0.99
CA THR A 357 3.56 -16.35 0.17
C THR A 357 2.13 -15.93 -0.20
N ASP A 358 1.89 -15.39 -1.39
CA ASP A 358 0.55 -15.06 -1.86
C ASP A 358 -0.29 -16.32 -2.06
N PHE A 359 -1.37 -16.44 -1.29
CA PHE A 359 -2.30 -17.58 -1.39
C PHE A 359 -3.40 -17.25 -2.40
N ILE A 360 -3.01 -17.28 -3.68
CA ILE A 360 -3.81 -16.81 -4.82
C ILE A 360 -5.18 -17.52 -4.86
N GLY A 361 -6.24 -16.74 -4.98
CA GLY A 361 -7.62 -17.23 -5.17
C GLY A 361 -8.30 -17.73 -3.90
N GLN A 362 -7.69 -17.57 -2.70
CA GLN A 362 -8.23 -18.10 -1.45
C GLN A 362 -8.86 -17.03 -0.53
N ASN A 363 -9.04 -15.82 -1.04
CA ASN A 363 -9.48 -14.65 -0.28
C ASN A 363 -10.65 -13.89 -0.92
N TYR A 364 -11.26 -14.41 -1.98
CA TYR A 364 -12.33 -13.68 -2.70
C TYR A 364 -13.53 -13.37 -1.82
N ASP A 365 -13.89 -14.28 -0.91
CA ASP A 365 -15.03 -14.10 0.00
C ASP A 365 -14.71 -13.20 1.19
N TYR A 366 -13.43 -12.93 1.49
CA TYR A 366 -13.01 -12.22 2.71
C TYR A 366 -13.69 -10.85 2.90
N PRO A 367 -13.84 -9.99 1.86
CA PRO A 367 -14.47 -8.70 2.03
C PRO A 367 -15.89 -8.78 2.60
N GLU A 368 -16.69 -9.74 2.13
CA GLU A 368 -18.11 -9.89 2.49
C GLU A 368 -18.36 -10.94 3.57
N ALA A 369 -17.32 -11.64 4.03
CA ALA A 369 -17.42 -12.71 5.02
C ALA A 369 -17.83 -12.20 6.41
N THR A 370 -18.53 -13.05 7.18
CA THR A 370 -18.73 -12.86 8.61
C THR A 370 -17.40 -12.88 9.36
N ASP A 371 -17.40 -12.50 10.63
CA ASP A 371 -16.17 -12.52 11.43
C ASP A 371 -15.62 -13.95 11.60
N GLU A 372 -16.51 -14.94 11.74
CA GLU A 372 -16.14 -16.35 11.82
C GLU A 372 -15.56 -16.87 10.52
N GLU A 373 -16.15 -16.51 9.37
CA GLU A 373 -15.64 -16.90 8.06
C GLU A 373 -14.30 -16.22 7.77
N ARG A 374 -14.12 -14.94 8.12
CA ARG A 374 -12.83 -14.24 8.02
C ARG A 374 -11.76 -14.92 8.86
N GLN A 375 -12.10 -15.31 10.10
CA GLN A 375 -11.15 -16.02 10.95
C GLN A 375 -10.71 -17.34 10.33
N GLN A 376 -11.62 -18.09 9.69
CA GLN A 376 -11.28 -19.31 8.97
C GLN A 376 -10.39 -19.05 7.77
N ILE A 377 -10.63 -17.94 7.03
CA ILE A 377 -9.78 -17.52 5.90
C ILE A 377 -8.37 -17.16 6.41
N ILE A 378 -8.27 -16.38 7.49
CA ILE A 378 -7.00 -16.01 8.13
C ILE A 378 -6.21 -17.25 8.53
N GLU A 379 -6.87 -18.24 9.20
CA GLU A 379 -6.20 -19.46 9.65
C GLU A 379 -5.75 -20.35 8.49
N ARG A 380 -6.53 -20.43 7.41
CA ARG A 380 -6.10 -21.12 6.18
C ARG A 380 -4.85 -20.47 5.56
N HIS A 381 -4.77 -19.12 5.53
CA HIS A 381 -3.58 -18.40 5.05
C HIS A 381 -2.38 -18.66 5.95
N ARG A 382 -2.56 -18.70 7.28
CA ARG A 382 -1.52 -19.03 8.26
C ARG A 382 -0.97 -20.42 8.01
N THR A 383 -1.85 -21.42 7.98
CA THR A 383 -1.50 -22.83 7.74
C THR A 383 -0.78 -23.02 6.40
N TYR A 384 -1.29 -22.38 5.33
CA TYR A 384 -0.65 -22.40 4.03
C TYR A 384 0.77 -21.86 4.08
N GLN A 385 0.98 -20.69 4.67
CA GLN A 385 2.28 -20.04 4.64
C GLN A 385 3.29 -20.71 5.58
N GLN A 386 2.85 -21.22 6.74
CA GLN A 386 3.68 -22.08 7.61
C GLN A 386 4.11 -23.37 6.88
N GLY A 387 3.18 -24.04 6.22
CA GLY A 387 3.46 -25.24 5.44
C GLY A 387 4.36 -24.97 4.23
N LEU A 388 4.22 -23.79 3.60
CA LEU A 388 5.10 -23.32 2.52
C LEU A 388 6.57 -23.27 2.98
N PHE A 389 6.86 -22.57 4.08
CA PHE A 389 8.21 -22.46 4.63
C PHE A 389 8.75 -23.82 5.08
N TRP A 390 7.92 -24.62 5.75
CA TRP A 390 8.33 -25.95 6.15
C TRP A 390 8.66 -26.84 4.94
N THR A 391 7.83 -26.84 3.90
CA THR A 391 8.06 -27.61 2.67
C THR A 391 9.35 -27.18 1.97
N MET A 392 9.57 -25.86 1.82
CA MET A 392 10.79 -25.33 1.24
C MET A 392 12.05 -25.71 2.03
N ALA A 393 11.96 -25.80 3.34
CA ALA A 393 13.09 -26.17 4.20
C ALA A 393 13.38 -27.67 4.23
N ASN A 394 12.37 -28.55 4.02
CA ASN A 394 12.48 -29.96 4.34
C ASN A 394 12.21 -30.93 3.18
N HIS A 395 11.39 -30.55 2.18
CA HIS A 395 10.93 -31.51 1.18
C HIS A 395 12.05 -31.90 0.18
N PRO A 396 12.26 -33.21 -0.10
CA PRO A 396 13.40 -33.68 -0.91
C PRO A 396 13.38 -33.22 -2.37
N ARG A 397 12.21 -32.91 -2.96
CA ARG A 397 12.06 -32.37 -4.32
C ARG A 397 12.41 -30.87 -4.42
N VAL A 398 12.57 -30.17 -3.32
CA VAL A 398 13.10 -28.80 -3.31
C VAL A 398 14.62 -28.87 -3.51
N PRO A 399 15.23 -28.05 -4.39
CA PRO A 399 16.68 -28.06 -4.60
C PRO A 399 17.45 -27.92 -3.27
N GLU A 400 18.50 -28.70 -3.09
CA GLU A 400 19.26 -28.73 -1.83
C GLU A 400 19.77 -27.36 -1.39
N ASN A 401 20.23 -26.55 -2.35
CA ASN A 401 20.68 -25.18 -2.05
C ASN A 401 19.54 -24.31 -1.52
N THR A 402 18.34 -24.43 -2.08
CA THR A 402 17.14 -23.72 -1.60
C THR A 402 16.79 -24.18 -0.18
N ARG A 403 16.77 -25.49 0.08
CA ARG A 403 16.55 -26.02 1.44
C ARG A 403 17.54 -25.45 2.45
N LYS A 404 18.83 -25.45 2.11
CA LYS A 404 19.90 -24.88 2.97
C LYS A 404 19.71 -23.38 3.24
N ILE A 405 19.27 -22.61 2.23
CA ILE A 405 18.99 -21.19 2.41
C ILE A 405 17.78 -21.00 3.34
N VAL A 406 16.67 -21.69 3.05
CA VAL A 406 15.41 -21.50 3.80
C VAL A 406 15.54 -21.98 5.24
N SER A 407 16.19 -23.12 5.48
CA SER A 407 16.34 -23.69 6.83
C SER A 407 17.21 -22.85 7.78
N ARG A 408 17.93 -21.84 7.26
CA ARG A 408 18.66 -20.87 8.10
C ARG A 408 17.72 -19.90 8.79
N TRP A 409 16.53 -19.66 8.22
CA TRP A 409 15.54 -18.70 8.71
C TRP A 409 14.50 -19.37 9.61
N GLY A 410 13.82 -18.54 10.38
CA GLY A 410 12.66 -18.92 11.20
C GLY A 410 11.99 -17.65 11.72
N THR A 411 10.87 -17.80 12.41
CA THR A 411 10.20 -16.66 13.08
C THR A 411 11.02 -16.18 14.27
N CYS A 412 10.73 -14.97 14.77
CA CYS A 412 11.48 -14.33 15.84
C CYS A 412 10.86 -14.66 17.21
N LYS A 413 11.68 -14.97 18.22
CA LYS A 413 11.21 -15.18 19.60
C LYS A 413 10.75 -13.87 20.26
N ASP A 414 11.36 -12.75 19.88
CA ASP A 414 11.12 -11.43 20.44
C ASP A 414 10.13 -10.56 19.63
N GLU A 415 9.44 -11.17 18.66
CA GLU A 415 8.34 -10.55 17.94
C GLU A 415 7.11 -11.47 18.03
N PHE A 416 5.93 -10.89 18.26
CA PHE A 416 4.66 -11.64 18.32
C PHE A 416 4.73 -12.87 19.27
N GLU A 417 5.29 -12.68 20.46
CA GLU A 417 5.64 -13.74 21.42
C GLU A 417 4.46 -14.70 21.77
N ARG A 418 3.22 -14.17 21.76
CA ARG A 418 2.01 -14.94 22.07
C ARG A 418 1.58 -15.90 20.94
N GLU A 419 2.17 -15.75 19.76
CA GLU A 419 1.79 -16.43 18.52
C GLU A 419 3.01 -17.14 17.88
N ASP A 420 3.94 -17.60 18.68
CA ASP A 420 5.17 -18.31 18.23
C ASP A 420 5.96 -17.53 17.14
N GLY A 421 6.02 -16.20 17.29
CA GLY A 421 6.65 -15.30 16.33
C GLY A 421 5.85 -15.06 15.06
N TRP A 422 4.56 -15.43 15.05
CA TRP A 422 3.68 -15.23 13.91
C TRP A 422 2.74 -14.04 14.14
N GLN A 423 2.71 -13.09 13.22
CA GLN A 423 1.87 -11.89 13.34
C GLN A 423 0.37 -12.17 13.22
N GLN A 424 -0.42 -11.28 13.80
CA GLN A 424 -1.89 -11.37 13.81
C GLN A 424 -2.51 -10.83 12.52
N GLN A 425 -1.89 -9.76 11.94
CA GLN A 425 -2.45 -9.02 10.82
C GLN A 425 -2.20 -9.74 9.49
N LEU A 426 -3.25 -10.21 8.85
CA LEU A 426 -3.22 -10.64 7.45
C LEU A 426 -3.02 -9.40 6.56
N TYR A 427 -2.18 -9.48 5.53
CA TYR A 427 -2.00 -8.40 4.58
C TYR A 427 -3.17 -8.33 3.62
N ILE A 428 -4.17 -7.57 4.01
CA ILE A 428 -5.35 -7.25 3.20
C ILE A 428 -4.95 -6.13 2.26
N ARG A 429 -4.54 -6.50 1.04
CA ARG A 429 -4.10 -5.54 0.03
C ARG A 429 -5.23 -4.71 -0.52
N GLU A 430 -6.42 -5.28 -0.53
CA GLU A 430 -7.64 -4.71 -1.08
C GLU A 430 -8.82 -5.53 -0.56
N ALA A 431 -9.88 -4.84 -0.13
CA ALA A 431 -11.15 -5.46 0.21
C ALA A 431 -12.28 -4.66 -0.42
N ARG A 432 -13.14 -4.03 0.38
CA ARG A 432 -14.09 -3.04 -0.14
C ARG A 432 -13.36 -1.73 -0.43
N ARG A 433 -13.74 -1.06 -1.49
CA ARG A 433 -13.32 0.31 -1.78
C ARG A 433 -14.56 1.18 -1.86
N LEU A 434 -14.52 2.33 -1.19
CA LEU A 434 -15.61 3.32 -1.21
C LEU A 434 -15.94 3.71 -2.67
N VAL A 435 -17.20 3.88 -2.99
CA VAL A 435 -17.67 4.58 -4.20
C VAL A 435 -18.19 5.94 -3.76
N GLY A 436 -17.28 6.88 -3.63
CA GLY A 436 -17.51 8.20 -3.04
C GLY A 436 -17.90 9.27 -4.05
N ASP A 437 -17.70 10.51 -3.64
CA ASP A 437 -17.99 11.71 -4.43
C ASP A 437 -17.00 11.87 -5.62
N GLU A 438 -15.75 11.49 -5.43
CA GLU A 438 -14.71 11.41 -6.47
C GLU A 438 -14.05 10.02 -6.43
N VAL A 439 -13.67 9.47 -7.57
CA VAL A 439 -12.94 8.20 -7.68
C VAL A 439 -11.55 8.45 -8.22
N MET A 440 -10.52 8.12 -7.44
CA MET A 440 -9.13 8.11 -7.90
C MET A 440 -8.94 7.00 -8.93
N THR A 441 -8.29 7.28 -10.05
CA THR A 441 -8.15 6.35 -11.17
C THR A 441 -6.70 6.28 -11.66
N GLN A 442 -6.41 5.33 -12.56
CA GLN A 442 -5.15 5.24 -13.30
C GLN A 442 -4.72 6.60 -13.88
N HIS A 443 -5.68 7.43 -14.30
CA HIS A 443 -5.40 8.74 -14.90
C HIS A 443 -4.81 9.72 -13.91
N HIS A 444 -5.21 9.67 -12.62
CA HIS A 444 -4.61 10.47 -11.57
C HIS A 444 -3.17 10.04 -11.29
N CYS A 445 -2.93 8.72 -11.15
CA CYS A 445 -1.58 8.19 -10.94
C CYS A 445 -0.60 8.62 -12.04
N GLN A 446 -1.07 8.65 -13.28
CA GLN A 446 -0.26 9.00 -14.45
C GLN A 446 -0.21 10.51 -14.76
N GLY A 447 -0.86 11.34 -13.95
CA GLY A 447 -0.90 12.79 -14.14
C GLY A 447 -1.73 13.27 -15.34
N ARG A 448 -2.62 12.41 -15.89
CA ARG A 448 -3.57 12.79 -16.95
C ARG A 448 -4.79 13.52 -16.39
N LYS A 449 -5.11 13.27 -15.14
CA LYS A 449 -6.09 14.00 -14.33
C LYS A 449 -5.40 14.41 -13.02
N VAL A 450 -5.61 15.62 -12.58
CA VAL A 450 -5.02 16.15 -11.33
C VAL A 450 -6.16 16.47 -10.38
N ALA A 451 -6.05 16.05 -9.13
CA ALA A 451 -7.02 16.41 -8.10
C ALA A 451 -6.95 17.91 -7.82
N GLU A 452 -8.12 18.57 -7.77
CA GLU A 452 -8.23 20.01 -7.53
C GLU A 452 -8.21 20.35 -6.02
N ASP A 453 -8.44 19.34 -5.18
CA ASP A 453 -8.61 19.42 -3.72
C ASP A 453 -7.63 18.47 -2.98
N PRO A 454 -6.29 18.61 -3.19
CA PRO A 454 -5.32 17.68 -2.62
C PRO A 454 -5.29 17.69 -1.09
N VAL A 455 -5.30 16.50 -0.49
CA VAL A 455 -5.16 16.30 0.96
C VAL A 455 -3.98 15.40 1.34
N GLY A 456 -3.17 15.06 0.37
CA GLY A 456 -1.95 14.26 0.51
C GLY A 456 -1.44 13.84 -0.86
N MET A 457 -0.26 13.21 -0.88
CA MET A 457 0.37 12.73 -2.10
C MET A 457 0.58 11.23 -2.04
N ALA A 458 0.39 10.53 -3.16
CA ALA A 458 0.90 9.18 -3.37
C ALA A 458 2.03 9.17 -4.39
N ALA A 459 2.91 8.18 -4.32
CA ALA A 459 4.13 8.17 -5.13
C ALA A 459 4.60 6.75 -5.51
N TYR A 460 3.84 5.72 -5.18
CA TYR A 460 4.21 4.35 -5.46
C TYR A 460 3.74 3.92 -6.85
N THR A 461 4.42 2.92 -7.41
CA THR A 461 3.98 2.23 -8.63
C THR A 461 2.54 1.73 -8.49
N MET A 462 1.72 1.81 -9.53
CA MET A 462 0.50 1.02 -9.59
C MET A 462 0.90 -0.45 -9.56
N ASP A 463 0.58 -1.13 -8.46
CA ASP A 463 1.06 -2.46 -8.12
C ASP A 463 -0.11 -3.34 -7.68
N SER A 464 -0.58 -4.16 -8.61
CA SER A 464 -1.56 -5.20 -8.36
C SER A 464 -0.85 -6.53 -8.25
N HIS A 465 -1.18 -7.31 -7.22
CA HIS A 465 -0.69 -8.68 -7.07
C HIS A 465 -1.51 -9.68 -7.89
N ASN A 466 -0.99 -10.91 -8.02
CA ASN A 466 -1.73 -11.98 -8.68
C ASN A 466 -3.11 -12.15 -8.06
N VAL A 467 -4.10 -12.27 -8.92
CA VAL A 467 -5.51 -12.40 -8.54
C VAL A 467 -5.94 -13.84 -8.67
N GLN A 468 -5.57 -14.50 -9.76
CA GLN A 468 -5.91 -15.89 -10.01
C GLN A 468 -4.76 -16.68 -10.63
N ARG A 469 -4.91 -18.00 -10.64
CA ARG A 469 -4.06 -18.93 -11.37
C ARG A 469 -4.95 -19.77 -12.28
N TYR A 470 -4.56 -19.96 -13.53
CA TYR A 470 -5.36 -20.62 -14.54
C TYR A 470 -4.51 -21.51 -15.46
N VAL A 471 -5.16 -22.29 -16.31
CA VAL A 471 -4.50 -23.08 -17.36
C VAL A 471 -4.50 -22.29 -18.66
N ASP A 472 -3.31 -22.03 -19.21
CA ASP A 472 -3.15 -21.30 -20.47
C ASP A 472 -3.48 -22.17 -21.71
N ALA A 473 -3.49 -21.56 -22.89
CA ALA A 473 -3.80 -22.25 -24.15
C ALA A 473 -2.82 -23.40 -24.50
N ASN A 474 -1.65 -23.45 -23.84
CA ASN A 474 -0.66 -24.52 -24.02
C ASN A 474 -0.81 -25.64 -22.98
N GLY A 475 -1.81 -25.56 -22.09
CA GLY A 475 -2.02 -26.51 -21.01
C GLY A 475 -1.10 -26.32 -19.79
N HIS A 476 -0.53 -25.13 -19.63
CA HIS A 476 0.39 -24.82 -18.53
C HIS A 476 -0.27 -23.93 -17.47
N ALA A 477 0.17 -24.06 -16.23
CA ALA A 477 -0.26 -23.19 -15.15
C ALA A 477 0.32 -21.78 -15.31
N ARG A 478 -0.52 -20.76 -15.24
CA ARG A 478 -0.18 -19.33 -15.33
C ARG A 478 -0.86 -18.53 -14.23
N ASN A 479 -0.20 -17.47 -13.77
CA ASN A 479 -0.80 -16.48 -12.89
C ASN A 479 -1.33 -15.29 -13.69
N GLU A 480 -2.38 -14.63 -13.19
CA GLU A 480 -3.01 -13.46 -13.79
C GLU A 480 -3.26 -12.38 -12.73
N GLY A 481 -3.20 -11.12 -13.13
CA GLY A 481 -3.57 -9.96 -12.33
C GLY A 481 -2.40 -9.17 -11.75
N ASP A 482 -1.15 -9.68 -11.81
CA ASP A 482 0.03 -8.93 -11.36
C ASP A 482 0.44 -7.90 -12.42
N VAL A 483 0.02 -6.66 -12.20
CA VAL A 483 0.31 -5.51 -13.09
C VAL A 483 1.10 -4.47 -12.32
N GLN A 484 2.32 -4.22 -12.76
CA GLN A 484 3.23 -3.26 -12.15
C GLN A 484 3.60 -2.16 -13.15
N VAL A 485 3.05 -0.96 -12.97
CA VAL A 485 3.29 0.20 -13.85
C VAL A 485 3.64 1.42 -13.01
N GLY A 486 4.88 1.86 -13.13
CA GLY A 486 5.42 3.04 -12.46
C GLY A 486 5.98 4.06 -13.44
N GLY A 487 6.92 4.89 -12.95
CA GLY A 487 7.62 5.89 -13.76
C GLY A 487 6.89 7.23 -13.84
N PHE A 488 5.88 7.45 -13.01
CA PHE A 488 5.23 8.74 -12.83
C PHE A 488 5.72 9.42 -11.53
N PRO A 489 5.66 10.77 -11.46
CA PRO A 489 6.00 11.52 -10.24
C PRO A 489 4.93 11.31 -9.16
N PRO A 490 5.18 11.77 -7.91
CA PRO A 490 4.13 11.91 -6.92
C PRO A 490 2.92 12.65 -7.49
N TYR A 491 1.72 12.21 -7.10
CA TYR A 491 0.46 12.77 -7.56
C TYR A 491 -0.48 13.05 -6.40
N PRO A 492 -1.34 14.10 -6.48
CA PRO A 492 -2.23 14.49 -5.40
C PRO A 492 -3.42 13.55 -5.27
N ILE A 493 -3.86 13.33 -4.02
CA ILE A 493 -5.08 12.59 -3.67
C ILE A 493 -6.17 13.58 -3.33
N SER A 494 -7.34 13.44 -3.97
CA SER A 494 -8.51 14.31 -3.78
C SER A 494 -9.14 14.12 -2.40
N TYR A 495 -9.51 15.22 -1.73
CA TYR A 495 -10.33 15.21 -0.52
C TYR A 495 -11.65 14.47 -0.73
N ARG A 496 -12.33 14.72 -1.85
CA ARG A 496 -13.61 14.10 -2.19
C ARG A 496 -13.51 12.59 -2.38
N SER A 497 -12.31 12.04 -2.63
CA SER A 497 -12.12 10.60 -2.67
C SER A 497 -12.15 9.93 -1.30
N LEU A 498 -12.08 10.69 -0.21
CA LEU A 498 -12.22 10.20 1.15
C LEU A 498 -13.67 10.24 1.65
N LEU A 499 -14.58 10.86 0.90
CA LEU A 499 -15.96 11.11 1.30
C LEU A 499 -16.94 10.15 0.62
N PRO A 500 -17.94 9.63 1.35
CA PRO A 500 -19.14 9.05 0.73
C PRO A 500 -19.82 10.06 -0.19
N LYS A 501 -20.78 9.62 -0.98
CA LYS A 501 -21.63 10.56 -1.71
C LYS A 501 -22.45 11.42 -0.74
N PRO A 502 -22.68 12.72 -1.03
CA PRO A 502 -23.36 13.63 -0.12
C PRO A 502 -24.77 13.17 0.32
N ASN A 503 -25.46 12.45 -0.56
CA ASN A 503 -26.78 11.90 -0.27
C ASN A 503 -26.77 10.59 0.54
N GLU A 504 -25.60 9.99 0.79
CA GLU A 504 -25.45 8.76 1.57
C GLU A 504 -25.01 9.06 3.01
N CYS A 505 -23.94 9.84 3.20
CA CYS A 505 -23.45 10.19 4.53
C CYS A 505 -22.65 11.50 4.50
N THR A 506 -22.90 12.37 5.50
CA THR A 506 -22.29 13.71 5.56
C THR A 506 -21.28 13.89 6.70
N ASN A 507 -21.05 12.87 7.54
CA ASN A 507 -20.18 12.94 8.70
C ASN A 507 -19.23 11.73 8.84
N LEU A 508 -18.90 11.06 7.72
CA LEU A 508 -17.94 9.96 7.66
C LEU A 508 -16.80 10.28 6.68
N ILE A 509 -15.58 9.93 7.06
CA ILE A 509 -14.37 10.01 6.22
C ILE A 509 -13.69 8.64 6.18
N VAL A 510 -13.14 8.27 5.03
CA VAL A 510 -12.54 6.95 4.77
C VAL A 510 -11.12 7.08 4.22
N PRO A 511 -10.09 7.20 5.07
CA PRO A 511 -8.70 7.41 4.63
C PRO A 511 -8.00 6.15 4.09
N VAL A 512 -8.46 4.93 4.43
CA VAL A 512 -7.77 3.68 4.11
C VAL A 512 -8.43 3.00 2.91
N SER A 513 -9.65 2.57 3.02
CA SER A 513 -10.42 1.95 1.92
C SER A 513 -11.17 3.00 1.09
N LEU A 514 -10.45 4.06 0.71
CA LEU A 514 -10.97 5.24 0.02
C LEU A 514 -11.52 4.92 -1.39
N SER A 515 -12.15 5.92 -1.98
CA SER A 515 -12.74 5.83 -3.32
C SER A 515 -11.66 5.85 -4.39
N ALA A 516 -11.31 4.67 -4.90
CA ALA A 516 -10.31 4.48 -5.93
C ALA A 516 -10.63 3.25 -6.78
N SER A 517 -10.26 3.27 -8.07
CA SER A 517 -10.29 2.09 -8.92
C SER A 517 -9.27 1.05 -8.41
N HIS A 518 -9.44 -0.21 -8.78
CA HIS A 518 -8.51 -1.29 -8.46
C HIS A 518 -7.05 -0.91 -8.71
N MET A 519 -6.75 -0.33 -9.87
CA MET A 519 -5.38 0.03 -10.25
C MET A 519 -4.84 1.25 -9.49
N ALA A 520 -5.65 2.28 -9.30
CA ALA A 520 -5.23 3.44 -8.52
C ALA A 520 -5.02 3.08 -7.05
N PHE A 521 -5.88 2.22 -6.49
CA PHE A 521 -5.73 1.72 -5.13
C PHE A 521 -4.40 0.96 -4.95
N GLY A 522 -3.95 0.20 -5.95
CA GLY A 522 -2.65 -0.46 -5.96
C GLY A 522 -1.44 0.48 -5.77
N SER A 523 -1.59 1.77 -6.10
CA SER A 523 -0.57 2.81 -5.88
C SER A 523 -0.78 3.58 -4.56
N ILE A 524 -2.04 3.78 -4.14
CA ILE A 524 -2.39 4.60 -2.97
C ILE A 524 -2.24 3.81 -1.66
N ARG A 525 -2.49 2.51 -1.65
CA ARG A 525 -2.59 1.62 -0.49
C ARG A 525 -1.30 1.43 0.33
N MET A 526 -0.46 2.43 0.39
CA MET A 526 0.81 2.39 1.12
C MET A 526 0.63 2.96 2.53
N GLU A 527 1.16 2.27 3.56
CA GLU A 527 0.99 2.66 4.97
C GLU A 527 1.34 4.14 5.26
N PRO A 528 2.44 4.72 4.72
CA PRO A 528 2.73 6.14 4.94
C PRO A 528 1.68 7.06 4.32
N VAL A 529 1.09 6.66 3.19
CA VAL A 529 0.00 7.41 2.54
C VAL A 529 -1.26 7.36 3.39
N PHE A 530 -1.59 6.19 3.93
CA PHE A 530 -2.72 6.05 4.85
C PHE A 530 -2.55 6.91 6.11
N MET A 531 -1.35 7.01 6.68
CA MET A 531 -1.06 7.93 7.80
C MET A 531 -1.29 9.39 7.40
N VAL A 532 -0.83 9.81 6.21
CA VAL A 532 -1.06 11.15 5.66
C VAL A 532 -2.57 11.43 5.55
N LEU A 533 -3.33 10.51 4.96
CA LEU A 533 -4.77 10.65 4.78
C LEU A 533 -5.54 10.60 6.12
N GLY A 534 -5.06 9.83 7.09
CA GLY A 534 -5.59 9.81 8.46
C GLY A 534 -5.49 11.19 9.13
N GLN A 535 -4.31 11.83 9.05
CA GLN A 535 -4.12 13.19 9.55
C GLN A 535 -5.05 14.19 8.86
N SER A 536 -5.14 14.13 7.54
CA SER A 536 -5.97 15.04 6.76
C SER A 536 -7.48 14.84 7.06
N SER A 537 -7.91 13.60 7.24
CA SER A 537 -9.27 13.25 7.65
C SER A 537 -9.66 13.87 8.99
N ALA A 538 -8.76 13.76 9.97
CA ALA A 538 -8.96 14.34 11.30
C ALA A 538 -9.05 15.87 11.25
N THR A 539 -8.18 16.51 10.47
CA THR A 539 -8.18 17.97 10.28
C THR A 539 -9.52 18.44 9.69
N ALA A 540 -9.99 17.75 8.63
CA ALA A 540 -11.28 18.05 8.00
C ALA A 540 -12.46 17.83 8.97
N ALA A 541 -12.43 16.75 9.77
CA ALA A 541 -13.47 16.46 10.76
C ALA A 541 -13.57 17.56 11.82
N ILE A 542 -12.45 18.02 12.37
CA ILE A 542 -12.41 19.09 13.37
C ILE A 542 -12.84 20.43 12.77
N GLN A 543 -12.44 20.72 11.53
CA GLN A 543 -12.90 21.92 10.84
C GLN A 543 -14.43 21.90 10.66
N ALA A 544 -14.99 20.80 10.15
CA ALA A 544 -16.43 20.63 9.98
C ALA A 544 -17.22 20.82 11.30
N ILE A 545 -16.69 20.32 12.42
CA ILE A 545 -17.29 20.50 13.76
C ILE A 545 -17.25 21.96 14.17
N ARG A 546 -16.12 22.66 14.00
CA ARG A 546 -15.95 24.08 14.38
C ARG A 546 -16.82 25.00 13.56
N ASP A 547 -16.87 24.75 12.24
CA ASP A 547 -17.65 25.56 11.30
C ASP A 547 -19.14 25.15 11.28
N LYS A 548 -19.52 24.05 11.95
CA LYS A 548 -20.88 23.45 12.00
C LYS A 548 -21.42 23.14 10.61
N GLN A 549 -20.57 22.64 9.75
CA GLN A 549 -20.88 22.28 8.36
C GLN A 549 -20.76 20.78 8.12
N PRO A 550 -21.49 20.23 7.12
CA PRO A 550 -21.19 18.90 6.59
C PRO A 550 -19.78 18.83 6.02
N LEU A 551 -19.19 17.64 5.99
CA LEU A 551 -17.84 17.42 5.41
C LEU A 551 -17.74 17.89 3.96
N HIS A 552 -18.81 17.79 3.18
CA HIS A 552 -18.85 18.18 1.77
C HIS A 552 -18.90 19.71 1.54
N GLU A 553 -19.16 20.49 2.59
CA GLU A 553 -19.36 21.95 2.52
C GLU A 553 -18.25 22.72 3.25
N ILE A 554 -17.23 22.04 3.78
CA ILE A 554 -16.12 22.73 4.44
C ILE A 554 -15.33 23.60 3.45
N ASP A 555 -14.78 24.69 3.95
CA ASP A 555 -13.89 25.55 3.21
C ASP A 555 -12.56 24.84 2.96
N TYR A 556 -12.36 24.38 1.71
CA TYR A 556 -11.16 23.64 1.33
C TYR A 556 -9.88 24.47 1.48
N GLU A 557 -9.93 25.77 1.23
CA GLU A 557 -8.71 26.61 1.36
C GLU A 557 -8.25 26.68 2.83
N LYS A 558 -9.17 26.76 3.78
CA LYS A 558 -8.83 26.66 5.21
C LYS A 558 -8.25 25.30 5.57
N LEU A 559 -8.83 24.20 5.03
CA LEU A 559 -8.28 22.86 5.21
C LEU A 559 -6.87 22.77 4.68
N ARG A 560 -6.66 23.26 3.46
CA ARG A 560 -5.36 23.28 2.79
C ARG A 560 -4.31 24.07 3.58
N GLU A 561 -4.66 25.27 4.07
CA GLU A 561 -3.78 26.10 4.90
C GLU A 561 -3.37 25.37 6.18
N GLN A 562 -4.31 24.73 6.87
CA GLN A 562 -4.01 23.95 8.08
C GLN A 562 -3.10 22.76 7.78
N LEU A 563 -3.37 21.99 6.72
CA LEU A 563 -2.54 20.85 6.33
C LEU A 563 -1.10 21.27 5.99
N ILE A 564 -0.92 22.38 5.30
CA ILE A 564 0.42 22.95 5.01
C ILE A 564 1.10 23.40 6.31
N SER A 565 0.39 24.07 7.21
CA SER A 565 0.89 24.44 8.55
C SER A 565 1.37 23.23 9.34
N ASP A 566 0.67 22.12 9.22
CA ASP A 566 0.98 20.83 9.83
C ASP A 566 2.03 20.02 9.04
N LYS A 567 2.69 20.66 8.07
CA LYS A 567 3.80 20.12 7.26
C LYS A 567 3.39 18.96 6.33
N GLN A 568 2.13 18.87 5.95
CA GLN A 568 1.70 17.97 4.90
C GLN A 568 2.22 18.43 3.52
N VAL A 569 2.47 17.48 2.65
CA VAL A 569 2.86 17.74 1.25
C VAL A 569 1.62 17.57 0.38
N LEU A 570 1.14 18.67 -0.19
CA LEU A 570 -0.07 18.69 -1.01
C LEU A 570 0.22 18.94 -2.49
N ASP A 571 1.36 19.56 -2.79
CA ASP A 571 1.80 19.87 -4.14
C ASP A 571 3.16 19.21 -4.39
N TRP A 572 3.33 18.69 -5.58
CA TRP A 572 4.61 18.18 -6.02
C TRP A 572 5.26 19.14 -7.00
N ILE A 573 6.25 19.86 -6.52
CA ILE A 573 7.15 20.64 -7.39
C ILE A 573 8.36 19.75 -7.64
N PRO A 574 8.51 19.18 -8.85
CA PRO A 574 9.65 18.35 -9.14
C PRO A 574 10.93 19.13 -8.92
N THR A 575 11.86 18.62 -8.13
CA THR A 575 13.19 19.19 -7.96
C THR A 575 14.14 18.61 -9.00
N LEU A 576 14.99 19.46 -9.56
CA LEU A 576 16.07 19.00 -10.42
C LEU A 576 16.98 18.06 -9.62
N ARG A 577 17.36 16.95 -10.21
CA ARG A 577 18.24 15.96 -9.55
C ARG A 577 19.71 16.33 -9.78
N PRO A 578 20.48 16.73 -8.75
CA PRO A 578 21.90 17.03 -8.91
C PRO A 578 22.66 15.89 -9.61
N GLY A 579 23.44 16.23 -10.63
CA GLY A 579 24.19 15.24 -11.42
C GLY A 579 23.38 14.46 -12.48
N PHE A 580 22.05 14.54 -12.45
CA PHE A 580 21.16 13.89 -13.42
C PHE A 580 20.44 14.85 -14.33
N SER A 581 19.86 15.90 -13.75
CA SER A 581 19.04 16.88 -14.46
C SER A 581 19.86 17.99 -15.08
N ILE A 582 19.45 18.42 -16.27
CA ILE A 582 19.86 19.67 -16.92
C ILE A 582 18.78 20.71 -16.64
N ASP A 583 19.17 21.83 -16.02
CA ASP A 583 18.24 22.94 -15.75
C ASP A 583 17.91 23.69 -17.04
N PRO A 584 16.68 23.63 -17.55
CA PRO A 584 16.31 24.34 -18.78
C PRO A 584 16.45 25.85 -18.65
N LYS A 585 16.33 26.42 -17.43
CA LYS A 585 16.48 27.87 -17.19
C LYS A 585 17.91 28.36 -17.34
N LYS A 586 18.91 27.46 -17.31
CA LYS A 586 20.31 27.79 -17.51
C LYS A 586 20.76 27.68 -18.97
N LEU A 587 19.87 27.22 -19.86
CA LEU A 587 20.16 27.10 -21.28
C LEU A 587 19.79 28.38 -22.01
N SER A 588 20.70 28.83 -22.92
CA SER A 588 20.43 30.00 -23.76
C SER A 588 19.51 29.64 -24.93
N GLY A 589 18.58 30.50 -25.30
CA GLY A 589 17.64 30.26 -26.41
C GLY A 589 16.29 29.69 -25.92
N VAL A 590 15.67 28.84 -26.72
CA VAL A 590 14.36 28.25 -26.41
C VAL A 590 14.52 26.76 -26.18
N VAL A 591 14.04 26.28 -25.04
CA VAL A 591 14.02 24.86 -24.71
C VAL A 591 12.58 24.43 -24.50
N LEU A 592 12.16 23.37 -25.16
CA LEU A 592 10.86 22.75 -24.97
C LEU A 592 11.09 21.31 -24.47
N ASP A 593 10.68 21.08 -23.24
CA ASP A 593 10.78 19.77 -22.56
C ASP A 593 9.67 18.82 -23.04
N ASP A 594 9.80 17.52 -22.79
CA ASP A 594 8.84 16.49 -23.19
C ASP A 594 7.41 16.75 -22.68
N VAL A 595 7.28 17.47 -21.58
CA VAL A 595 5.97 17.90 -21.02
C VAL A 595 5.22 18.83 -21.96
N GLY A 596 5.93 19.64 -22.73
CA GLY A 596 5.35 20.60 -23.69
C GLY A 596 5.18 20.03 -25.11
N ALA A 597 5.57 18.79 -25.37
CA ALA A 597 5.42 18.15 -26.67
C ALA A 597 4.01 17.59 -26.87
N GLU A 598 3.47 17.74 -28.07
CA GLU A 598 2.28 16.98 -28.50
C GLU A 598 2.66 15.53 -28.69
N ARG A 599 1.98 14.59 -28.01
CA ARG A 599 2.39 13.19 -27.96
C ARG A 599 1.25 12.23 -28.25
N THR A 600 1.55 11.22 -29.08
CA THR A 600 0.79 9.99 -29.16
C THR A 600 1.70 8.88 -28.62
N GLY A 601 1.33 8.24 -27.52
CA GLY A 601 2.18 7.28 -26.82
C GLY A 601 3.28 7.94 -25.95
N PHE A 602 4.46 7.33 -25.85
CA PHE A 602 5.56 7.74 -24.96
C PHE A 602 5.12 7.94 -23.50
N ASN A 603 4.32 7.01 -23.01
CA ASN A 603 3.73 7.08 -21.67
C ASN A 603 4.70 6.65 -20.56
N GLY A 604 5.78 5.92 -20.88
CA GLY A 604 6.80 5.54 -19.91
C GLY A 604 7.66 6.73 -19.53
N ALA A 605 7.90 6.96 -18.24
CA ALA A 605 8.82 7.96 -17.72
C ALA A 605 10.06 7.32 -17.10
N GLY A 606 11.23 7.94 -17.27
CA GLY A 606 12.48 7.50 -16.72
C GLY A 606 13.29 8.64 -16.10
N TYR A 607 13.99 8.36 -15.02
CA TYR A 607 14.82 9.34 -14.29
C TYR A 607 16.11 8.73 -13.72
N THR A 608 16.44 7.51 -14.17
CA THR A 608 17.60 6.75 -13.65
C THR A 608 18.86 6.90 -14.51
N VAL A 609 18.72 7.30 -15.77
CA VAL A 609 19.85 7.56 -16.67
C VAL A 609 20.10 9.07 -16.70
N PRO A 610 21.30 9.55 -16.34
CA PRO A 610 21.59 10.98 -16.20
C PRO A 610 21.64 11.72 -17.53
N LYS A 611 21.64 13.06 -17.44
CA LYS A 611 21.68 14.03 -18.53
C LYS A 611 20.36 14.16 -19.30
N PHE A 612 19.26 14.23 -18.56
CA PHE A 612 17.96 14.65 -19.09
C PHE A 612 17.64 16.11 -18.72
N VAL A 613 16.82 16.76 -19.52
CA VAL A 613 16.33 18.12 -19.26
C VAL A 613 15.16 18.05 -18.27
N GLY A 614 15.10 18.98 -17.34
CA GLY A 614 14.01 19.02 -16.38
C GLY A 614 14.05 17.85 -15.37
N HIS A 615 12.94 17.14 -15.23
CA HIS A 615 12.73 16.22 -14.11
C HIS A 615 12.76 14.74 -14.48
N ASN A 616 12.48 14.41 -15.73
CA ASN A 616 12.47 13.05 -16.28
C ASN A 616 12.68 13.11 -17.81
N TYR A 617 12.78 11.94 -18.42
CA TYR A 617 12.63 11.71 -19.85
C TYR A 617 11.52 10.68 -20.09
N ARG A 618 10.97 10.60 -21.29
CA ARG A 618 9.95 9.61 -21.63
C ARG A 618 10.45 8.59 -22.63
N HIS A 619 9.73 7.43 -22.68
CA HIS A 619 10.05 6.36 -23.60
C HIS A 619 8.80 5.65 -24.13
N ASP A 620 8.93 5.00 -25.28
CA ASP A 620 7.87 4.29 -26.01
C ASP A 620 7.55 2.90 -25.43
N GLY A 621 8.17 2.48 -24.31
CA GLY A 621 8.03 1.12 -23.78
C GLY A 621 8.60 0.01 -24.66
N ASN A 622 9.19 0.35 -25.80
CA ASN A 622 9.62 -0.55 -26.88
C ASN A 622 8.45 -1.35 -27.50
N VAL A 623 7.26 -0.79 -27.50
CA VAL A 623 6.01 -1.37 -28.02
C VAL A 623 5.40 -0.47 -29.09
N ASP A 624 4.37 -0.95 -29.78
CA ASP A 624 3.56 -0.19 -30.75
C ASP A 624 4.41 0.56 -31.79
N LYS A 625 5.35 -0.14 -32.40
CA LYS A 625 6.25 0.44 -33.40
C LYS A 625 5.48 1.01 -34.58
N GLY A 626 5.77 2.28 -34.92
CA GLY A 626 5.08 3.05 -35.94
C GLY A 626 3.83 3.78 -35.48
N LYS A 627 3.40 3.58 -34.20
CA LYS A 627 2.17 4.23 -33.66
C LYS A 627 2.46 5.35 -32.68
N GLN A 628 3.70 5.49 -32.21
CA GLN A 628 4.07 6.49 -31.22
C GLN A 628 4.94 7.58 -31.80
N HIS A 629 4.59 8.85 -31.53
CA HIS A 629 5.36 10.02 -31.94
C HIS A 629 5.22 11.16 -30.94
N ALA A 630 6.19 12.05 -30.90
CA ALA A 630 6.19 13.27 -30.13
C ALA A 630 6.64 14.44 -31.01
N THR A 631 5.85 15.52 -31.06
CA THR A 631 6.11 16.72 -31.86
C THR A 631 6.35 17.92 -30.95
N TYR A 632 7.47 18.56 -31.13
CA TYR A 632 7.90 19.78 -30.46
C TYR A 632 7.75 20.95 -31.42
N THR A 633 7.00 21.96 -31.06
CA THR A 633 6.82 23.22 -31.84
C THR A 633 7.53 24.37 -31.14
N LEU A 634 8.53 24.94 -31.77
CA LEU A 634 9.33 26.03 -31.23
C LEU A 634 9.35 27.22 -32.20
N SER A 635 9.53 28.42 -31.67
CA SER A 635 9.72 29.65 -32.48
C SER A 635 11.01 30.32 -32.07
N ALA A 636 11.77 30.81 -33.06
CA ALA A 636 12.95 31.62 -32.80
C ALA A 636 12.53 32.97 -32.22
N PRO A 637 13.06 33.40 -31.05
CA PRO A 637 12.65 34.67 -30.42
C PRO A 637 13.07 35.91 -31.21
N LYS A 638 14.02 35.80 -32.10
CA LYS A 638 14.47 36.83 -33.04
C LYS A 638 15.15 36.18 -34.23
N PRO A 639 15.21 36.88 -35.41
CA PRO A 639 15.99 36.40 -36.53
C PRO A 639 17.46 36.18 -36.15
N GLY A 640 18.06 35.13 -36.69
CA GLY A 640 19.45 34.76 -36.41
C GLY A 640 19.80 33.34 -36.74
N ARG A 641 21.04 32.99 -36.53
CA ARG A 641 21.53 31.61 -36.69
C ARG A 641 21.31 30.81 -35.43
N TYR A 642 20.71 29.62 -35.58
CA TYR A 642 20.42 28.72 -34.49
C TYR A 642 20.81 27.27 -34.81
N ALA A 643 21.17 26.53 -33.76
CA ALA A 643 21.24 25.07 -33.77
C ALA A 643 19.94 24.46 -33.20
N VAL A 644 19.29 23.61 -33.98
CA VAL A 644 18.19 22.77 -33.51
C VAL A 644 18.82 21.51 -32.92
N ARG A 645 18.57 21.25 -31.66
CA ARG A 645 19.23 20.20 -30.89
C ARG A 645 18.20 19.32 -30.19
N LEU A 646 18.50 18.01 -30.08
CA LEU A 646 17.66 17.04 -29.42
C LEU A 646 18.37 16.48 -28.18
N SER A 647 17.67 16.39 -27.06
CA SER A 647 18.11 15.70 -25.86
C SER A 647 17.48 14.30 -25.76
N TYR A 648 18.26 13.35 -25.30
CA TYR A 648 17.84 11.99 -24.95
C TYR A 648 18.88 11.34 -24.02
N THR A 649 18.44 10.30 -23.26
CA THR A 649 19.34 9.56 -22.39
C THR A 649 19.85 8.29 -23.08
N ALA A 650 21.17 8.19 -23.26
CA ALA A 650 21.79 7.05 -23.95
C ALA A 650 21.88 5.80 -23.06
N ASN A 651 21.55 4.63 -23.65
CA ASN A 651 21.70 3.34 -22.99
C ASN A 651 21.77 2.23 -24.06
N PRO A 652 22.45 1.08 -23.83
CA PRO A 652 22.54 -0.01 -24.82
C PRO A 652 21.19 -0.57 -25.31
N ASN A 653 20.12 -0.48 -24.52
CA ASN A 653 18.79 -0.95 -24.90
C ASN A 653 17.99 0.04 -25.77
N ARG A 654 18.54 1.23 -26.09
CA ARG A 654 17.88 2.24 -26.95
C ARG A 654 17.94 1.82 -28.42
N ALA A 655 17.10 2.45 -29.24
CA ALA A 655 17.15 2.27 -30.68
C ALA A 655 18.38 2.99 -31.28
N SER A 656 18.98 2.36 -32.27
CA SER A 656 20.10 2.97 -33.03
C SER A 656 19.66 3.73 -34.29
N ASN A 657 18.36 3.71 -34.58
CA ASN A 657 17.79 4.19 -35.84
C ASN A 657 16.47 4.99 -35.61
N VAL A 658 16.45 5.90 -34.62
CA VAL A 658 15.26 6.68 -34.30
C VAL A 658 14.99 7.72 -35.38
N PRO A 659 13.83 7.67 -36.07
CA PRO A 659 13.47 8.68 -37.06
C PRO A 659 13.15 10.01 -36.34
N VAL A 660 13.85 11.07 -36.76
CA VAL A 660 13.60 12.45 -36.31
C VAL A 660 13.37 13.33 -37.52
N THR A 661 12.17 13.92 -37.61
CA THR A 661 11.78 14.80 -38.71
C THR A 661 11.74 16.24 -38.23
N ILE A 662 12.47 17.11 -38.89
CA ILE A 662 12.45 18.56 -38.66
C ILE A 662 11.70 19.21 -39.83
N VAL A 663 10.67 19.99 -39.52
CA VAL A 663 9.98 20.81 -40.52
C VAL A 663 10.33 22.28 -40.27
N ARG A 664 10.85 22.96 -41.27
CA ARG A 664 11.19 24.38 -41.29
C ARG A 664 10.83 24.95 -42.65
N ASN A 665 10.22 26.12 -42.67
CA ASN A 665 9.75 26.75 -43.90
C ASN A 665 8.93 25.78 -44.79
N ASN A 666 8.08 24.94 -44.15
CA ASN A 666 7.30 23.88 -44.78
C ASN A 666 8.14 22.81 -45.53
N GLN A 667 9.42 22.69 -45.24
CA GLN A 667 10.31 21.69 -45.82
C GLN A 667 10.67 20.65 -44.77
N PRO A 668 10.21 19.39 -44.91
CA PRO A 668 10.57 18.33 -43.99
C PRO A 668 11.94 17.75 -44.31
N GLN A 669 12.73 17.50 -43.27
CA GLN A 669 13.99 16.78 -43.34
C GLN A 669 13.98 15.69 -42.26
N THR A 670 14.11 14.44 -42.67
CA THR A 670 14.17 13.29 -41.74
C THR A 670 15.58 12.75 -41.63
N MET A 671 16.02 12.41 -40.43
CA MET A 671 17.30 11.78 -40.14
C MET A 671 17.13 10.68 -39.09
N ALA A 672 18.09 9.75 -39.06
CA ALA A 672 18.15 8.69 -38.06
C ALA A 672 19.08 9.08 -36.90
N VAL A 673 18.57 9.09 -35.68
CA VAL A 673 19.35 9.35 -34.47
C VAL A 673 19.67 8.04 -33.73
N ASN A 674 20.96 7.80 -33.45
CA ASN A 674 21.39 6.64 -32.68
C ASN A 674 21.41 6.97 -31.18
N GLN A 675 20.36 6.58 -30.46
CA GLN A 675 20.23 6.84 -29.04
C GLN A 675 21.02 5.86 -28.13
N ARG A 676 21.77 4.91 -28.70
CA ARG A 676 22.79 4.13 -27.97
C ARG A 676 24.08 4.93 -27.75
N LYS A 677 24.33 5.94 -28.59
CA LYS A 677 25.49 6.84 -28.47
C LYS A 677 25.12 7.99 -27.51
N LYS A 678 26.06 8.31 -26.63
CA LYS A 678 25.88 9.47 -25.74
C LYS A 678 25.76 10.75 -26.57
N PRO A 679 24.80 11.62 -26.28
CA PRO A 679 24.78 12.98 -26.80
C PRO A 679 26.01 13.75 -26.29
N GLY A 680 26.16 15.01 -26.68
CA GLY A 680 27.27 15.88 -26.22
C GLY A 680 27.32 15.98 -24.68
N GLU A 681 28.41 16.51 -24.13
CA GLU A 681 28.59 16.65 -22.67
C GLU A 681 27.47 17.46 -22.02
N ASP A 682 26.85 18.38 -22.76
CA ASP A 682 25.71 19.19 -22.34
C ASP A 682 24.35 18.48 -22.51
N GLY A 683 24.34 17.19 -22.88
CA GLY A 683 23.12 16.36 -22.98
C GLY A 683 22.36 16.48 -24.29
N PHE A 684 22.91 17.19 -25.30
CA PHE A 684 22.23 17.41 -26.57
C PHE A 684 23.06 16.92 -27.77
N VAL A 685 22.36 16.49 -28.82
CA VAL A 685 22.91 16.30 -30.17
C VAL A 685 22.36 17.38 -31.09
N THR A 686 23.23 18.00 -31.89
CA THR A 686 22.81 18.95 -32.92
C THR A 686 22.25 18.20 -34.12
N LEU A 687 21.02 18.51 -34.50
CA LEU A 687 20.33 17.94 -35.65
C LEU A 687 20.64 18.77 -36.93
N VAL A 688 20.51 20.09 -36.80
CA VAL A 688 20.76 21.03 -37.92
C VAL A 688 21.17 22.41 -37.38
N GLU A 689 21.97 23.13 -38.13
CA GLU A 689 22.25 24.54 -37.92
C GLU A 689 21.77 25.34 -39.14
N ASP A 690 21.02 26.44 -38.92
CA ASP A 690 20.52 27.26 -40.01
C ASP A 690 20.21 28.69 -39.56
N ASN A 691 19.94 29.57 -40.53
CA ASN A 691 19.41 30.91 -40.29
C ASN A 691 17.89 30.83 -40.23
N PHE A 692 17.31 31.36 -39.17
CA PHE A 692 15.89 31.48 -38.97
C PHE A 692 15.46 32.96 -38.98
N GLU A 693 14.59 33.33 -39.91
CA GLU A 693 14.12 34.73 -40.03
C GLU A 693 12.99 34.98 -39.03
N SER A 694 11.97 34.17 -39.06
CA SER A 694 10.87 34.04 -38.09
C SER A 694 10.02 32.86 -38.51
N GLY A 695 9.31 32.22 -37.57
CA GLY A 695 8.40 31.12 -37.88
C GLY A 695 8.56 29.93 -36.93
N GLU A 696 7.65 29.00 -37.08
CA GLU A 696 7.61 27.80 -36.29
C GLU A 696 8.56 26.73 -36.89
N ILE A 697 9.19 26.00 -35.99
CA ILE A 697 10.02 24.85 -36.29
C ILE A 697 9.36 23.68 -35.55
N THR A 698 9.06 22.63 -36.26
CA THR A 698 8.61 21.40 -35.61
C THR A 698 9.68 20.32 -35.65
N VAL A 699 9.85 19.62 -34.57
CA VAL A 699 10.72 18.45 -34.47
C VAL A 699 9.87 17.27 -34.01
N THR A 700 9.72 16.26 -34.85
CA THR A 700 8.93 15.07 -34.55
C THR A 700 9.85 13.87 -34.36
N VAL A 701 9.78 13.20 -33.22
CA VAL A 701 10.45 11.93 -32.92
C VAL A 701 9.43 10.82 -33.06
N SER A 702 9.75 9.80 -33.86
CA SER A 702 8.87 8.63 -34.09
C SER A 702 9.53 7.33 -33.63
N ASN A 703 8.74 6.33 -33.28
CA ASN A 703 9.23 4.99 -33.02
C ASN A 703 9.08 4.02 -34.20
N GLU A 704 8.77 4.54 -35.39
CA GLU A 704 8.58 3.75 -36.61
C GLU A 704 9.86 3.00 -37.01
N GLY A 705 9.76 1.70 -37.26
CA GLY A 705 10.87 0.86 -37.69
C GLY A 705 12.06 0.77 -36.73
N THR A 706 11.92 1.16 -35.49
CA THR A 706 13.02 1.26 -34.52
C THR A 706 13.37 -0.09 -33.87
N ASN A 707 14.66 -0.30 -33.61
CA ASN A 707 15.25 -1.55 -33.11
C ASN A 707 15.55 -1.57 -31.60
N GLY A 708 14.82 -0.79 -30.80
CA GLY A 708 14.98 -0.68 -29.35
C GLY A 708 14.06 0.38 -28.77
N TYR A 709 14.24 0.70 -27.48
CA TYR A 709 13.51 1.80 -26.83
C TYR A 709 13.81 3.13 -27.49
N VAL A 710 12.79 3.93 -27.74
CA VAL A 710 12.91 5.32 -28.18
C VAL A 710 12.70 6.24 -26.99
N ILE A 711 13.62 7.20 -26.83
CA ILE A 711 13.57 8.21 -25.78
C ILE A 711 13.20 9.55 -26.40
N ILE A 712 12.31 10.25 -25.73
CA ILE A 712 12.06 11.67 -25.93
C ILE A 712 12.39 12.42 -24.62
N ASP A 713 12.94 13.61 -24.75
CA ASP A 713 13.32 14.46 -23.61
C ASP A 713 13.05 15.92 -23.99
N ALA A 714 13.99 16.65 -24.53
CA ALA A 714 13.77 18.05 -24.92
C ALA A 714 14.31 18.37 -26.31
N VAL A 715 13.73 19.41 -26.92
CA VAL A 715 14.27 20.08 -28.09
C VAL A 715 14.75 21.48 -27.70
N HIS A 716 15.95 21.85 -28.14
CA HIS A 716 16.63 23.10 -27.83
C HIS A 716 16.96 23.87 -29.10
N LEU A 717 16.39 25.06 -29.24
CA LEU A 717 16.76 26.02 -30.27
C LEU A 717 17.82 26.96 -29.68
N LYS A 718 19.10 26.63 -29.91
CA LYS A 718 20.25 27.37 -29.35
C LYS A 718 20.75 28.40 -30.31
N PRO A 719 20.82 29.71 -29.92
CA PRO A 719 21.48 30.73 -30.76
C PRO A 719 22.96 30.43 -30.90
N ILE A 720 23.47 30.56 -32.11
CA ILE A 720 24.91 30.42 -32.44
C ILE A 720 25.39 31.70 -33.12
N LYS A 721 26.66 32.03 -32.88
CA LYS A 721 27.28 33.23 -33.44
C LYS A 721 27.52 33.09 -34.93
#